data_af3e808dbf612419ab25e24bfa0ff1c8
#
_entry.id   af3e808dbf612419ab25e24bfa0ff1c8
#
_cell.length_a   1.000
_cell.length_b   1.000
_cell.length_c   1.000
_cell.angle_alpha   90.00
_cell.angle_beta   90.00
_cell.angle_gamma   90.00
#
_symmetry.space_group_name_H-M   'P 1'
#
loop_
_entity.id
_entity.type
_entity.pdbx_description
1 polymer ?
#
loop_
_entity_poly.entity_id
_entity_poly.type
_entity_poly.pdbx_seq_one_letter_code
_entity_poly.pdbx_strand_id
1 'polypeptide(L)'
;MSTTSRRSFLTAAVAGMASSHAFAQTLRQALATPANNATGTLADVEHVVILMQENRSFDHYFGTLAGVRGYSDPRPIALPSGQPVWMQPGTALGAQVLPYHFDSRNTNALRVGLDHSWKGTEATWKDWNVWVPKKSPRTMGYFDRSDLPFYYALADAFTVCDAYHCSIFGPTDPNRFYALTGHSNAVVTGISDSKLYNVTNGTYNGDIANDNPAAKGNEWLTYAETLESAGVSWKVYQEWDNYGDNYLQYFKNFRTDANGQKLSSASPLYRKGRALAAGSTQANAPGTTGQWLIDQFAADVRSGNLPRVSYICAPTEYCEHPDDTPNAGENFTARLLQALVQTPEVWSKTALILTYDENDGFFDHMPSVMAPLNTDRGRTTMANATQGEIANGQPIGLGPRVPTMVISPWSKGGRVCSQLFDHTSLIRFTEEWLVALGHPRNAVQCNGISPWRRAVCGDMTSAFDFKSGGPGFPSSVPANAVYFKGWGTKDALPPTNQSLPRQEKATSGIPRRAAPLSYRSTVEGIAATNAKQFALSFANEGSVTAAFIVYSTLRTDGPWHYTVEPGKRIDQEVWNWNSAPLQLAVHGDNGFLREFRMNFDGIGRLAATSLKEQPASASITLTLRNASTQTMRFRVVDNAYGDKTVVTVDVPAGSSRDHVRAVTSSYGWYDLLVTVDGDNAFQRRLAGHVEGAGLDFTDPVLNGLAQVAWNAPPVLPPSTPTATFKADVDRVRIGGGVSLTWTGLPASTTNWIGLYRVGMTPGGPGSLKWNYVASPSGSQVFPLAGQPEGDYFLGLFLNDGYGEAAPRLSVRIRKNGDVNADGAVTAADRDTLRNAIGSCAGDARFEPLADMDGDKCITQADYRVWYQLFSTL
;
A
#
# COMPACT_ATOMS: atom_id res chain seq x y z
N MET A 1 10.81 2.71 -48.34
CA MET A 1 10.21 3.57 -47.29
C MET A 1 8.73 3.66 -47.61
N SER A 2 7.93 3.03 -46.82
CA SER A 2 6.51 2.77 -47.09
C SER A 2 5.66 3.97 -46.64
N THR A 3 4.73 4.35 -47.53
CA THR A 3 3.78 5.48 -47.39
C THR A 3 2.62 5.25 -46.43
N THR A 4 2.74 4.27 -45.55
CA THR A 4 1.66 3.88 -44.59
C THR A 4 1.58 4.69 -43.29
N SER A 5 2.53 5.62 -43.05
CA SER A 5 2.62 6.26 -41.72
C SER A 5 1.71 7.48 -41.49
N ARG A 6 1.32 8.22 -42.53
CA ARG A 6 0.51 9.45 -42.35
C ARG A 6 -0.99 9.23 -42.20
N ARG A 7 -1.58 8.22 -42.84
CA ARG A 7 -3.01 7.91 -42.66
C ARG A 7 -3.31 7.24 -41.33
N SER A 8 -2.45 6.33 -40.88
CA SER A 8 -2.62 5.68 -39.56
C SER A 8 -2.46 6.67 -38.40
N PHE A 9 -1.55 7.65 -38.52
CA PHE A 9 -1.37 8.69 -37.50
C PHE A 9 -2.57 9.66 -37.43
N LEU A 10 -3.14 10.03 -38.58
CA LEU A 10 -4.35 10.87 -38.63
C LEU A 10 -5.59 10.14 -38.13
N THR A 11 -5.72 8.83 -38.39
CA THR A 11 -6.86 8.03 -37.91
C THR A 11 -6.76 7.81 -36.40
N ALA A 12 -5.58 7.58 -35.84
CA ALA A 12 -5.37 7.48 -34.39
C ALA A 12 -5.58 8.83 -33.68
N ALA A 13 -5.13 9.94 -34.29
CA ALA A 13 -5.34 11.28 -33.74
C ALA A 13 -6.84 11.69 -33.77
N VAL A 14 -7.56 11.32 -34.81
CA VAL A 14 -9.02 11.59 -34.92
C VAL A 14 -9.82 10.69 -33.97
N ALA A 15 -9.45 9.41 -33.82
CA ALA A 15 -10.05 8.51 -32.85
C ALA A 15 -9.75 8.97 -31.42
N GLY A 16 -8.54 9.44 -31.11
CA GLY A 16 -8.17 10.01 -29.82
C GLY A 16 -8.94 11.28 -29.48
N MET A 17 -9.17 12.17 -30.44
CA MET A 17 -9.97 13.38 -30.22
C MET A 17 -11.46 13.06 -30.07
N ALA A 18 -12.00 12.11 -30.80
CA ALA A 18 -13.40 11.66 -30.64
C ALA A 18 -13.65 11.00 -29.29
N SER A 19 -12.70 10.20 -28.78
CA SER A 19 -12.80 9.55 -27.47
C SER A 19 -12.69 10.54 -26.31
N SER A 20 -11.82 11.56 -26.41
CA SER A 20 -11.68 12.59 -25.38
C SER A 20 -12.94 13.47 -25.24
N HIS A 21 -13.63 13.77 -26.33
CA HIS A 21 -14.91 14.48 -26.30
C HIS A 21 -16.01 13.61 -25.68
N ALA A 22 -16.04 12.32 -25.97
CA ALA A 22 -17.00 11.38 -25.38
C ALA A 22 -16.87 11.30 -23.86
N PHE A 23 -15.67 11.26 -23.31
CA PHE A 23 -15.45 11.19 -21.86
C PHE A 23 -15.89 12.44 -21.13
N ALA A 24 -15.53 13.62 -21.63
CA ALA A 24 -16.00 14.89 -21.05
C ALA A 24 -17.53 15.01 -21.12
N GLN A 25 -18.15 14.57 -22.19
CA GLN A 25 -19.60 14.54 -22.31
C GLN A 25 -20.25 13.56 -21.32
N THR A 26 -19.71 12.36 -21.19
CA THR A 26 -20.16 11.35 -20.22
C THR A 26 -20.15 11.90 -18.81
N LEU A 27 -19.03 12.53 -18.41
CA LEU A 27 -18.90 13.13 -17.08
C LEU A 27 -19.89 14.28 -16.87
N ARG A 28 -20.08 15.15 -17.87
CA ARG A 28 -21.10 16.21 -17.81
C ARG A 28 -22.53 15.65 -17.65
N GLN A 29 -22.88 14.61 -18.37
CA GLN A 29 -24.18 13.95 -18.24
C GLN A 29 -24.33 13.31 -16.84
N ALA A 30 -23.30 12.62 -16.35
CA ALA A 30 -23.29 12.05 -15.01
C ALA A 30 -23.55 13.10 -13.92
N LEU A 31 -22.91 14.26 -14.05
CA LEU A 31 -23.06 15.35 -13.09
C LEU A 31 -24.39 16.12 -13.25
N ALA A 32 -24.91 16.25 -14.47
CA ALA A 32 -26.15 16.94 -14.75
C ALA A 32 -27.41 16.19 -14.30
N THR A 33 -27.37 14.85 -14.28
CA THR A 33 -28.50 14.03 -13.86
C THR A 33 -28.71 14.15 -12.35
N PRO A 34 -29.87 14.58 -11.86
CA PRO A 34 -30.14 14.64 -10.42
C PRO A 34 -30.23 13.24 -9.82
N ALA A 35 -29.92 13.13 -8.54
CA ALA A 35 -30.17 11.92 -7.78
C ALA A 35 -31.67 11.67 -7.62
N ASN A 36 -32.08 10.41 -7.61
CA ASN A 36 -33.38 10.02 -7.10
C ASN A 36 -33.43 10.28 -5.58
N ASN A 37 -34.26 11.20 -5.14
CA ASN A 37 -34.39 11.58 -3.73
C ASN A 37 -35.83 11.37 -3.25
N ALA A 38 -36.45 10.23 -3.59
CA ALA A 38 -37.80 9.92 -3.19
C ALA A 38 -37.95 9.79 -1.67
N THR A 39 -36.94 9.23 -1.01
CA THR A 39 -36.91 9.05 0.44
C THR A 39 -35.81 9.89 1.11
N GLY A 40 -34.79 10.34 0.38
CA GLY A 40 -33.59 11.00 0.91
C GLY A 40 -32.76 10.07 1.78
N THR A 41 -32.80 8.77 1.51
CA THR A 41 -32.09 7.73 2.26
C THR A 41 -31.42 6.72 1.31
N LEU A 42 -30.69 5.78 1.87
CA LEU A 42 -30.05 4.68 1.14
C LEU A 42 -31.09 3.82 0.34
N ALA A 43 -32.37 3.85 0.74
CA ALA A 43 -33.44 3.16 0.01
C ALA A 43 -33.72 3.73 -1.41
N ASP A 44 -33.20 4.91 -1.73
CA ASP A 44 -33.31 5.50 -3.07
C ASP A 44 -32.37 4.85 -4.11
N VAL A 45 -31.38 4.07 -3.67
CA VAL A 45 -30.51 3.28 -4.54
C VAL A 45 -31.27 2.06 -5.06
N GLU A 46 -31.22 1.81 -6.37
CA GLU A 46 -31.81 0.61 -6.98
C GLU A 46 -30.74 -0.35 -7.50
N HIS A 47 -29.57 0.17 -7.88
CA HIS A 47 -28.49 -0.62 -8.47
C HIS A 47 -27.14 -0.29 -7.84
N VAL A 48 -26.39 -1.32 -7.50
CA VAL A 48 -25.00 -1.26 -7.06
C VAL A 48 -24.15 -1.97 -8.11
N VAL A 49 -23.22 -1.25 -8.71
CA VAL A 49 -22.28 -1.78 -9.71
C VAL A 49 -20.88 -1.70 -9.12
N ILE A 50 -20.17 -2.82 -9.05
CA ILE A 50 -18.83 -2.92 -8.48
C ILE A 50 -17.85 -3.30 -9.60
N LEU A 51 -16.90 -2.43 -9.87
CA LEU A 51 -15.75 -2.68 -10.71
C LEU A 51 -14.52 -2.73 -9.80
N MET A 52 -13.93 -3.92 -9.65
CA MET A 52 -12.68 -4.12 -8.94
C MET A 52 -11.58 -4.37 -9.98
N GLN A 53 -10.67 -3.41 -10.07
CA GLN A 53 -9.50 -3.44 -10.95
C GLN A 53 -8.29 -4.06 -10.24
N GLU A 54 -7.15 -4.16 -10.91
CA GLU A 54 -5.95 -4.85 -10.47
C GLU A 54 -4.84 -3.89 -10.04
N ASN A 55 -4.33 -4.19 -8.90
CA ASN A 55 -2.98 -4.05 -8.35
C ASN A 55 -2.41 -2.63 -8.37
N ARG A 56 -3.07 -1.67 -7.70
CA ARG A 56 -2.55 -0.30 -7.55
C ARG A 56 -2.70 0.22 -6.13
N SER A 57 -1.65 0.83 -5.56
CA SER A 57 -1.78 1.50 -4.27
C SER A 57 -2.43 2.88 -4.40
N PHE A 58 -2.95 3.38 -3.28
CA PHE A 58 -3.57 4.71 -3.25
C PHE A 58 -2.56 5.81 -3.59
N ASP A 59 -1.39 5.82 -2.96
CA ASP A 59 -0.36 6.83 -3.23
C ASP A 59 0.18 6.74 -4.66
N HIS A 60 0.26 5.55 -5.23
CA HIS A 60 0.70 5.34 -6.60
C HIS A 60 -0.21 6.06 -7.62
N TYR A 61 -1.53 6.12 -7.37
CA TYR A 61 -2.49 6.78 -8.24
C TYR A 61 -2.86 8.18 -7.80
N PHE A 62 -3.14 8.39 -6.51
CA PHE A 62 -3.71 9.64 -5.99
C PHE A 62 -2.83 10.35 -4.98
N GLY A 63 -1.60 9.92 -4.79
CA GLY A 63 -0.68 10.57 -3.84
C GLY A 63 -0.46 12.05 -4.08
N THR A 64 -0.64 12.54 -5.33
CA THR A 64 -0.53 13.96 -5.68
C THR A 64 -1.87 14.70 -5.77
N LEU A 65 -3.00 14.02 -5.63
CA LEU A 65 -4.32 14.64 -5.70
C LEU A 65 -4.54 15.60 -4.51
N ALA A 66 -5.04 16.80 -4.76
CA ALA A 66 -5.33 17.74 -3.68
C ALA A 66 -6.40 17.21 -2.71
N GLY A 67 -6.20 17.39 -1.43
CA GLY A 67 -7.19 17.17 -0.38
C GLY A 67 -7.26 15.75 0.16
N VAL A 68 -6.67 14.75 -0.49
CA VAL A 68 -6.58 13.38 0.04
C VAL A 68 -5.36 13.23 0.96
N ARG A 69 -5.30 12.21 1.80
CA ARG A 69 -4.09 11.85 2.53
C ARG A 69 -3.07 11.23 1.57
N GLY A 70 -2.23 12.08 1.01
CA GLY A 70 -1.21 11.78 0.01
C GLY A 70 0.15 12.33 0.41
N TYR A 71 0.98 12.69 -0.57
CA TYR A 71 2.38 13.07 -0.35
C TYR A 71 2.62 14.36 0.44
N SER A 72 1.59 15.12 0.74
CA SER A 72 1.67 16.29 1.64
C SER A 72 1.09 16.01 3.02
N ASP A 73 0.84 14.75 3.40
CA ASP A 73 0.32 14.42 4.74
C ASP A 73 1.26 15.01 5.81
N PRO A 74 0.78 15.93 6.66
CA PRO A 74 1.61 16.60 7.66
C PRO A 74 1.96 15.70 8.85
N ARG A 75 1.43 14.47 8.89
CA ARG A 75 1.53 13.54 10.00
C ARG A 75 2.03 12.15 9.56
N PRO A 76 3.07 12.08 8.71
CA PRO A 76 3.62 10.78 8.31
C PRO A 76 4.22 10.08 9.54
N ILE A 77 4.29 8.75 9.50
CA ILE A 77 5.06 8.04 10.52
C ILE A 77 6.55 8.35 10.37
N ALA A 78 7.26 8.27 11.48
CA ALA A 78 8.70 8.32 11.49
C ALA A 78 9.28 6.91 11.38
N LEU A 79 10.19 6.72 10.43
CA LEU A 79 10.97 5.50 10.31
C LEU A 79 11.96 5.36 11.49
N PRO A 80 12.51 4.17 11.74
CA PRO A 80 13.55 3.99 12.78
C PRO A 80 14.75 4.92 12.61
N SER A 81 15.03 5.41 11.40
CA SER A 81 16.06 6.40 11.09
C SER A 81 15.72 7.84 11.54
N GLY A 82 14.51 8.09 12.03
CA GLY A 82 14.00 9.44 12.33
C GLY A 82 13.52 10.22 11.10
N GLN A 83 13.69 9.66 9.91
CA GLN A 83 13.19 10.27 8.68
C GLN A 83 11.69 10.00 8.50
N PRO A 84 10.96 10.85 7.79
CA PRO A 84 9.58 10.57 7.45
C PRO A 84 9.50 9.36 6.51
N VAL A 85 8.38 8.65 6.54
CA VAL A 85 8.12 7.42 5.78
C VAL A 85 8.40 7.51 4.28
N TRP A 86 8.38 8.71 3.71
CA TRP A 86 8.72 8.98 2.31
C TRP A 86 10.17 8.65 1.95
N MET A 87 11.08 8.71 2.92
CA MET A 87 12.51 8.50 2.73
C MET A 87 12.85 7.03 2.97
N GLN A 88 12.41 6.17 2.07
CA GLN A 88 12.65 4.75 2.18
C GLN A 88 14.15 4.43 2.05
N PRO A 89 14.68 3.49 2.85
CA PRO A 89 16.07 3.07 2.69
C PRO A 89 16.26 2.44 1.31
N GLY A 90 17.31 2.88 0.61
CA GLY A 90 17.70 2.31 -0.68
C GLY A 90 18.40 0.96 -0.53
N THR A 91 18.71 0.33 -1.66
CA THR A 91 19.42 -0.96 -1.69
C THR A 91 20.91 -0.85 -1.37
N ALA A 92 21.50 0.32 -1.58
CA ALA A 92 22.88 0.61 -1.16
C ALA A 92 22.89 1.20 0.25
N LEU A 93 23.94 0.88 1.03
CA LEU A 93 24.10 1.39 2.40
C LEU A 93 24.07 2.93 2.44
N GLY A 94 23.16 3.50 3.24
CA GLY A 94 22.97 4.95 3.39
C GLY A 94 22.22 5.63 2.24
N ALA A 95 21.86 4.92 1.18
CA ALA A 95 21.03 5.46 0.12
C ALA A 95 19.56 5.58 0.57
N GLN A 96 18.86 6.53 -0.03
CA GLN A 96 17.43 6.72 0.17
C GLN A 96 16.72 6.81 -1.18
N VAL A 97 15.48 6.34 -1.23
CA VAL A 97 14.61 6.46 -2.39
C VAL A 97 13.34 7.19 -1.94
N LEU A 98 13.03 8.29 -2.60
CA LEU A 98 11.84 9.07 -2.40
C LEU A 98 10.77 8.70 -3.44
N PRO A 99 9.49 8.99 -3.21
CA PRO A 99 8.48 8.88 -4.27
C PRO A 99 8.89 9.73 -5.48
N TYR A 100 8.77 9.14 -6.67
CA TYR A 100 9.13 9.81 -7.92
C TYR A 100 8.11 9.55 -9.02
N HIS A 101 7.97 10.51 -9.90
CA HIS A 101 6.97 10.45 -10.98
C HIS A 101 7.33 9.39 -12.01
N PHE A 102 6.39 8.49 -12.25
CA PHE A 102 6.38 7.58 -13.38
C PHE A 102 5.89 8.32 -14.63
N ASP A 103 6.80 8.88 -15.39
CA ASP A 103 6.46 9.52 -16.67
C ASP A 103 5.98 8.45 -17.67
N SER A 104 4.67 8.25 -17.73
CA SER A 104 4.04 7.22 -18.56
C SER A 104 4.28 7.39 -20.06
N ARG A 105 4.65 8.61 -20.49
CA ARG A 105 4.90 8.92 -21.91
C ARG A 105 6.32 8.60 -22.37
N ASN A 106 7.30 8.72 -21.47
CA ASN A 106 8.71 8.60 -21.81
C ASN A 106 9.37 7.35 -21.24
N THR A 107 8.74 6.66 -20.27
CA THR A 107 9.29 5.48 -19.61
C THR A 107 8.40 4.24 -19.80
N ASN A 108 8.91 3.09 -19.37
CA ASN A 108 8.16 1.82 -19.34
C ASN A 108 7.32 1.65 -18.07
N ALA A 109 7.03 2.72 -17.35
CA ALA A 109 6.33 2.73 -16.07
C ALA A 109 4.93 2.07 -16.10
N LEU A 110 4.29 2.05 -17.28
CA LEU A 110 2.99 1.41 -17.45
C LEU A 110 3.04 -0.12 -17.33
N ARG A 111 4.24 -0.73 -17.32
CA ARG A 111 4.47 -2.17 -17.26
C ARG A 111 5.44 -2.56 -16.14
N VAL A 112 5.25 -2.00 -14.98
CA VAL A 112 6.06 -2.30 -13.80
C VAL A 112 5.22 -3.09 -12.80
N GLY A 113 5.33 -4.42 -12.82
CA GLY A 113 4.84 -5.31 -11.77
C GLY A 113 5.88 -5.50 -10.67
N LEU A 114 5.44 -5.66 -9.44
CA LEU A 114 6.28 -5.81 -8.25
C LEU A 114 5.88 -7.06 -7.47
N ASP A 115 6.71 -7.48 -6.50
CA ASP A 115 6.38 -8.57 -5.60
C ASP A 115 5.25 -8.16 -4.65
N HIS A 116 4.09 -8.78 -4.79
CA HIS A 116 2.90 -8.61 -3.97
C HIS A 116 2.50 -9.91 -3.27
N SER A 117 3.38 -10.91 -3.28
CA SER A 117 3.19 -12.14 -2.51
C SER A 117 3.02 -11.84 -1.01
N TRP A 118 2.40 -12.77 -0.30
CA TRP A 118 2.33 -12.68 1.17
C TRP A 118 3.71 -12.44 1.79
N LYS A 119 4.70 -13.25 1.39
CA LYS A 119 6.07 -13.16 1.89
C LYS A 119 6.75 -11.81 1.60
N GLY A 120 6.44 -11.23 0.45
CA GLY A 120 6.97 -9.92 0.04
C GLY A 120 6.30 -8.73 0.73
N THR A 121 5.10 -8.91 1.28
CA THR A 121 4.29 -7.80 1.81
C THR A 121 4.10 -7.90 3.33
N GLU A 122 4.04 -9.09 3.90
CA GLU A 122 3.79 -9.34 5.32
C GLU A 122 4.75 -8.57 6.24
N ALA A 123 6.03 -8.45 5.89
CA ALA A 123 7.00 -7.74 6.71
C ALA A 123 6.69 -6.24 6.89
N THR A 124 5.89 -5.64 6.02
CA THR A 124 5.57 -4.21 6.08
C THR A 124 4.81 -3.83 7.34
N TRP A 125 4.02 -4.72 7.92
CA TRP A 125 3.27 -4.38 9.12
C TRP A 125 4.18 -4.09 10.35
N LYS A 126 5.37 -4.68 10.41
CA LYS A 126 6.37 -4.42 11.47
C LYS A 126 7.22 -3.20 11.15
N ASP A 127 7.73 -3.17 9.93
CA ASP A 127 8.75 -2.24 9.50
C ASP A 127 8.30 -1.55 8.22
N TRP A 128 7.60 -0.45 8.33
CA TRP A 128 7.13 0.32 7.17
C TRP A 128 8.28 0.94 6.34
N ASN A 129 9.52 0.59 6.66
CA ASN A 129 10.75 0.98 5.96
C ASN A 129 11.32 -0.13 5.04
N VAL A 130 10.59 -1.21 4.83
CA VAL A 130 11.08 -2.36 4.04
C VAL A 130 10.60 -2.37 2.58
N TRP A 131 9.92 -1.34 2.13
CA TRP A 131 9.36 -1.29 0.78
C TRP A 131 10.41 -1.45 -0.30
N VAL A 132 11.40 -0.56 -0.36
CA VAL A 132 12.48 -0.63 -1.35
C VAL A 132 13.34 -1.88 -1.16
N PRO A 133 13.78 -2.22 0.05
CA PRO A 133 14.53 -3.46 0.28
C PRO A 133 13.82 -4.74 -0.15
N LYS A 134 12.50 -4.81 -0.01
CA LYS A 134 11.72 -6.00 -0.36
C LYS A 134 11.22 -6.01 -1.81
N LYS A 135 10.91 -4.83 -2.37
CA LYS A 135 10.15 -4.72 -3.63
C LYS A 135 10.88 -4.00 -4.77
N SER A 136 12.06 -3.47 -4.56
CA SER A 136 12.86 -2.63 -5.47
C SER A 136 12.53 -1.13 -5.40
N PRO A 137 13.41 -0.26 -5.91
CA PRO A 137 13.16 1.20 -5.96
C PRO A 137 11.88 1.60 -6.73
N ARG A 138 11.41 0.76 -7.65
CA ARG A 138 10.19 1.04 -8.43
C ARG A 138 8.92 1.06 -7.60
N THR A 139 8.94 0.49 -6.39
CA THR A 139 7.83 0.60 -5.42
C THR A 139 7.44 2.04 -5.13
N MET A 140 8.40 2.99 -5.21
CA MET A 140 8.22 4.40 -4.92
C MET A 140 7.70 5.23 -6.11
N GLY A 141 7.42 4.59 -7.25
CA GLY A 141 6.88 5.26 -8.43
C GLY A 141 5.42 5.67 -8.26
N TYR A 142 5.02 6.84 -8.77
CA TYR A 142 3.63 7.29 -8.77
C TYR A 142 3.23 7.90 -10.13
N PHE A 143 1.94 7.86 -10.43
CA PHE A 143 1.31 8.59 -11.51
C PHE A 143 0.66 9.88 -10.99
N ASP A 144 0.53 10.86 -11.86
CA ASP A 144 -0.16 12.10 -11.57
C ASP A 144 -1.34 12.36 -12.55
N ARG A 145 -1.93 13.53 -12.47
CA ARG A 145 -3.07 13.93 -13.32
C ARG A 145 -2.74 13.86 -14.82
N SER A 146 -1.49 14.00 -15.22
CA SER A 146 -1.10 13.94 -16.64
C SER A 146 -1.09 12.52 -17.17
N ASP A 147 -0.92 11.54 -16.28
CA ASP A 147 -0.94 10.11 -16.60
C ASP A 147 -2.35 9.53 -16.51
N LEU A 148 -3.15 9.97 -15.53
CA LEU A 148 -4.49 9.49 -15.18
C LEU A 148 -5.56 10.58 -15.29
N PRO A 149 -5.71 11.24 -16.43
CA PRO A 149 -6.55 12.43 -16.56
C PRO A 149 -8.04 12.15 -16.30
N PHE A 150 -8.54 10.97 -16.65
CA PHE A 150 -9.95 10.63 -16.43
C PHE A 150 -10.24 10.30 -14.96
N TYR A 151 -9.38 9.52 -14.30
CA TYR A 151 -9.56 9.20 -12.89
C TYR A 151 -9.44 10.44 -11.99
N TYR A 152 -8.53 11.35 -12.30
CA TYR A 152 -8.47 12.62 -11.60
C TYR A 152 -9.72 13.49 -11.85
N ALA A 153 -10.29 13.44 -13.06
CA ALA A 153 -11.56 14.11 -13.34
C ALA A 153 -12.74 13.48 -12.58
N LEU A 154 -12.77 12.15 -12.45
CA LEU A 154 -13.74 11.47 -11.60
C LEU A 154 -13.58 11.84 -10.12
N ALA A 155 -12.34 11.89 -9.63
CA ALA A 155 -12.02 12.30 -8.27
C ALA A 155 -12.41 13.76 -7.98
N ASP A 156 -12.31 14.66 -8.97
CA ASP A 156 -12.78 16.03 -8.85
C ASP A 156 -14.32 16.14 -8.89
N ALA A 157 -14.98 15.16 -9.46
CA ALA A 157 -16.42 15.16 -9.65
C ALA A 157 -17.19 14.40 -8.55
N PHE A 158 -16.63 13.33 -8.02
CA PHE A 158 -17.28 12.38 -7.13
C PHE A 158 -16.50 12.17 -5.82
N THR A 159 -16.92 11.22 -5.00
CA THR A 159 -16.29 10.95 -3.71
C THR A 159 -15.11 9.99 -3.87
N VAL A 160 -13.94 10.40 -3.35
CA VAL A 160 -12.76 9.56 -3.18
C VAL A 160 -12.70 9.05 -1.73
N CYS A 161 -12.44 7.76 -1.54
CA CYS A 161 -12.23 7.13 -0.23
C CYS A 161 -10.73 6.98 0.02
N ASP A 162 -10.12 7.90 0.76
CA ASP A 162 -8.66 7.95 0.95
C ASP A 162 -8.13 7.15 2.15
N ALA A 163 -9.02 6.41 2.81
CA ALA A 163 -8.71 5.45 3.86
C ALA A 163 -9.30 4.06 3.55
N TYR A 164 -9.40 3.71 2.26
CA TYR A 164 -9.82 2.37 1.85
C TYR A 164 -8.59 1.48 1.65
N HIS A 165 -8.53 0.39 2.38
CA HIS A 165 -7.43 -0.58 2.39
C HIS A 165 -7.83 -1.85 1.64
N CYS A 166 -6.87 -2.52 1.01
CA CYS A 166 -7.07 -3.92 0.68
C CYS A 166 -7.19 -4.74 1.98
N SER A 167 -7.82 -5.92 1.91
CA SER A 167 -8.21 -6.64 3.12
C SER A 167 -7.08 -7.41 3.77
N ILE A 168 -6.02 -7.68 3.03
CA ILE A 168 -4.95 -8.58 3.46
C ILE A 168 -3.61 -8.14 2.88
N PHE A 169 -2.52 -8.39 3.62
CA PHE A 169 -1.17 -8.27 3.09
C PHE A 169 -0.89 -9.41 2.10
N GLY A 170 -1.19 -9.23 0.84
CA GLY A 170 -0.99 -10.33 -0.10
C GLY A 170 -1.60 -10.09 -1.48
N PRO A 171 -1.61 -11.14 -2.31
CA PRO A 171 -1.96 -11.03 -3.71
C PRO A 171 -3.47 -10.94 -3.94
N THR A 172 -3.83 -10.88 -5.22
CA THR A 172 -5.16 -10.76 -5.81
C THR A 172 -6.18 -11.74 -5.22
N ASP A 173 -5.89 -13.04 -5.24
CA ASP A 173 -6.87 -14.08 -4.88
C ASP A 173 -7.49 -13.89 -3.49
N PRO A 174 -6.71 -13.81 -2.39
CA PRO A 174 -7.29 -13.66 -1.07
C PRO A 174 -8.02 -12.32 -0.88
N ASN A 175 -7.55 -11.24 -1.49
CA ASN A 175 -8.22 -9.94 -1.43
C ASN A 175 -9.60 -9.99 -2.09
N ARG A 176 -9.72 -10.58 -3.27
CA ARG A 176 -11.01 -10.76 -3.96
C ARG A 176 -11.94 -11.71 -3.21
N PHE A 177 -11.42 -12.72 -2.49
CA PHE A 177 -12.26 -13.53 -1.60
C PHE A 177 -12.88 -12.68 -0.49
N TYR A 178 -12.15 -11.75 0.11
CA TYR A 178 -12.74 -10.83 1.10
C TYR A 178 -13.91 -10.02 0.53
N ALA A 179 -13.79 -9.55 -0.71
CA ALA A 179 -14.86 -8.82 -1.39
C ALA A 179 -16.11 -9.67 -1.66
N LEU A 180 -15.96 -10.98 -1.78
CA LEU A 180 -17.06 -11.90 -2.15
C LEU A 180 -17.55 -12.80 -1.02
N THR A 181 -16.79 -12.93 0.07
CA THR A 181 -17.14 -13.87 1.16
C THR A 181 -16.89 -13.31 2.57
N GLY A 182 -16.23 -12.16 2.66
CA GLY A 182 -15.84 -11.56 3.93
C GLY A 182 -14.57 -12.14 4.58
N HIS A 183 -13.96 -13.18 4.00
CA HIS A 183 -12.71 -13.80 4.46
C HIS A 183 -12.05 -14.64 3.35
N SER A 184 -10.78 -15.00 3.52
CA SER A 184 -10.04 -15.88 2.59
C SER A 184 -9.85 -17.29 3.10
N ASN A 185 -10.46 -17.65 4.23
CA ASN A 185 -10.27 -18.93 4.93
C ASN A 185 -8.83 -19.19 5.44
N ALA A 186 -7.98 -18.19 5.46
CA ALA A 186 -6.57 -18.30 5.89
C ALA A 186 -6.40 -18.78 7.34
N VAL A 187 -7.33 -18.45 8.21
CA VAL A 187 -7.31 -18.85 9.63
C VAL A 187 -7.44 -20.37 9.80
N VAL A 188 -8.21 -21.03 8.94
CA VAL A 188 -8.45 -22.48 8.99
C VAL A 188 -7.32 -23.25 8.30
N THR A 189 -6.81 -22.71 7.20
CA THR A 189 -5.87 -23.42 6.33
C THR A 189 -4.41 -23.06 6.58
N GLY A 190 -4.19 -22.02 7.35
CA GLY A 190 -2.86 -21.41 7.53
C GLY A 190 -2.44 -20.55 6.33
N ILE A 191 -1.33 -19.85 6.51
CA ILE A 191 -0.70 -19.02 5.48
C ILE A 191 0.43 -19.84 4.86
N SER A 192 0.41 -20.02 3.55
CA SER A 192 1.55 -20.48 2.78
C SER A 192 2.15 -19.31 1.99
N ASP A 193 3.39 -19.46 1.51
CA ASP A 193 4.17 -18.41 0.85
C ASP A 193 3.48 -17.70 -0.31
N SER A 194 2.49 -18.33 -0.92
CA SER A 194 1.78 -17.78 -2.07
C SER A 194 0.25 -17.89 -1.97
N LYS A 195 -0.28 -18.52 -0.91
CA LYS A 195 -1.70 -18.87 -0.84
C LYS A 195 -2.25 -18.58 0.55
N LEU A 196 -3.02 -17.53 0.65
CA LEU A 196 -3.80 -17.19 1.84
C LEU A 196 -5.22 -17.76 1.74
N TYR A 197 -5.38 -18.88 1.05
CA TYR A 197 -6.63 -19.58 0.85
C TYR A 197 -6.38 -21.06 0.55
N ASN A 198 -7.38 -21.87 0.76
CA ASN A 198 -7.26 -23.31 0.54
C ASN A 198 -7.69 -23.69 -0.88
N VAL A 199 -6.76 -24.24 -1.64
CA VAL A 199 -7.06 -24.97 -2.89
C VAL A 199 -7.10 -26.47 -2.58
N THR A 200 -8.21 -26.93 -2.01
CA THR A 200 -8.28 -28.28 -1.43
C THR A 200 -8.42 -29.41 -2.46
N ASN A 201 -8.88 -29.15 -3.66
CA ASN A 201 -9.29 -30.21 -4.58
C ASN A 201 -8.84 -30.00 -6.02
N GLY A 202 -7.57 -29.68 -6.23
CA GLY A 202 -6.97 -29.55 -7.56
C GLY A 202 -6.75 -28.11 -7.98
N THR A 203 -6.16 -27.93 -9.16
CA THR A 203 -5.88 -26.62 -9.73
C THR A 203 -7.15 -26.10 -10.41
N TYR A 204 -7.64 -24.96 -9.96
CA TYR A 204 -8.69 -24.19 -10.60
C TYR A 204 -8.41 -22.71 -10.36
N ASN A 205 -8.94 -21.86 -11.19
CA ASN A 205 -8.81 -20.40 -11.05
C ASN A 205 -10.05 -19.69 -11.66
N GLY A 206 -10.10 -18.38 -11.55
CA GLY A 206 -11.15 -17.56 -12.14
C GLY A 206 -11.00 -17.36 -13.65
N ASP A 207 -9.87 -17.75 -14.22
CA ASP A 207 -9.61 -17.66 -15.66
C ASP A 207 -10.38 -18.76 -16.42
N ILE A 208 -11.22 -18.35 -17.33
CA ILE A 208 -12.03 -19.25 -18.15
C ILE A 208 -11.16 -20.12 -19.06
N ALA A 209 -10.06 -19.59 -19.56
CA ALA A 209 -9.14 -20.30 -20.43
C ALA A 209 -8.39 -21.44 -19.72
N ASN A 210 -8.13 -21.29 -18.43
CA ASN A 210 -7.35 -22.21 -17.61
C ASN A 210 -8.20 -22.93 -16.55
N ASP A 211 -9.52 -22.82 -16.62
CA ASP A 211 -10.42 -23.48 -15.67
C ASP A 211 -10.29 -25.01 -15.77
N ASN A 212 -10.01 -25.67 -14.63
CA ASN A 212 -10.01 -27.11 -14.55
C ASN A 212 -11.42 -27.64 -14.19
N PRO A 213 -12.17 -28.20 -15.13
CA PRO A 213 -13.53 -28.67 -14.87
C PRO A 213 -13.62 -29.82 -13.88
N ALA A 214 -12.54 -30.51 -13.59
CA ALA A 214 -12.47 -31.59 -12.59
C ALA A 214 -12.28 -31.07 -11.16
N ALA A 215 -11.86 -29.83 -10.97
CA ALA A 215 -11.69 -29.24 -9.65
C ALA A 215 -13.04 -29.01 -8.97
N LYS A 216 -13.15 -29.39 -7.69
CA LYS A 216 -14.40 -29.28 -6.94
C LYS A 216 -14.70 -27.87 -6.45
N GLY A 217 -13.67 -27.08 -6.16
CA GLY A 217 -13.79 -25.71 -5.65
C GLY A 217 -13.96 -25.60 -4.14
N ASN A 218 -13.91 -24.36 -3.68
CA ASN A 218 -14.08 -23.99 -2.27
C ASN A 218 -15.52 -24.23 -1.81
N GLU A 219 -15.71 -24.50 -0.51
CA GLU A 219 -17.01 -24.92 0.02
C GLU A 219 -17.65 -23.91 1.01
N TRP A 220 -16.96 -22.83 1.36
CA TRP A 220 -17.58 -21.82 2.22
C TRP A 220 -18.50 -20.89 1.42
N LEU A 221 -19.45 -20.27 2.10
CA LEU A 221 -20.53 -19.49 1.50
C LEU A 221 -20.02 -18.20 0.89
N THR A 222 -20.45 -17.88 -0.33
CA THR A 222 -20.24 -16.61 -0.99
C THR A 222 -21.39 -15.65 -0.73
N TYR A 223 -21.14 -14.35 -0.82
CA TYR A 223 -22.19 -13.35 -0.68
C TYR A 223 -23.18 -13.38 -1.84
N ALA A 224 -22.75 -13.79 -3.02
CA ALA A 224 -23.64 -14.03 -4.17
C ALA A 224 -24.72 -15.10 -3.87
N GLU A 225 -24.36 -16.16 -3.11
CA GLU A 225 -25.33 -17.15 -2.67
C GLU A 225 -26.28 -16.59 -1.61
N THR A 226 -25.79 -15.69 -0.74
CA THR A 226 -26.65 -14.96 0.21
C THR A 226 -27.66 -14.09 -0.53
N LEU A 227 -27.24 -13.35 -1.56
CA LEU A 227 -28.12 -12.57 -2.42
C LEU A 227 -29.15 -13.45 -3.13
N GLU A 228 -28.72 -14.60 -3.68
CA GLU A 228 -29.63 -15.56 -4.34
C GLU A 228 -30.69 -16.05 -3.37
N SER A 229 -30.28 -16.44 -2.15
CA SER A 229 -31.20 -16.93 -1.11
C SER A 229 -32.16 -15.86 -0.62
N ALA A 230 -31.77 -14.60 -0.63
CA ALA A 230 -32.60 -13.47 -0.26
C ALA A 230 -33.49 -12.96 -1.41
N GLY A 231 -33.45 -13.60 -2.58
CA GLY A 231 -34.22 -13.20 -3.77
C GLY A 231 -33.76 -11.88 -4.40
N VAL A 232 -32.56 -11.43 -4.12
CA VAL A 232 -31.96 -10.23 -4.68
C VAL A 232 -31.34 -10.56 -6.04
N SER A 233 -31.65 -9.77 -7.06
CA SER A 233 -31.05 -9.98 -8.40
C SER A 233 -29.60 -9.56 -8.42
N TRP A 234 -28.73 -10.41 -8.95
CA TRP A 234 -27.30 -10.17 -9.08
C TRP A 234 -26.75 -10.83 -10.33
N LYS A 235 -25.58 -10.36 -10.82
CA LYS A 235 -24.91 -10.92 -12.00
C LYS A 235 -23.43 -10.52 -12.04
N VAL A 236 -22.60 -11.40 -12.58
CA VAL A 236 -21.24 -11.10 -13.03
C VAL A 236 -21.27 -10.81 -14.53
N TYR A 237 -20.71 -9.69 -14.94
CA TYR A 237 -20.45 -9.33 -16.33
C TYR A 237 -18.99 -9.63 -16.65
N GLN A 238 -18.76 -10.50 -17.63
CA GLN A 238 -17.43 -10.94 -18.04
C GLN A 238 -17.40 -11.39 -19.49
N GLU A 239 -16.23 -11.40 -20.08
CA GLU A 239 -15.93 -11.97 -21.39
C GLU A 239 -15.20 -13.32 -21.25
N TRP A 240 -14.80 -13.93 -22.37
CA TRP A 240 -13.93 -15.10 -22.33
C TRP A 240 -12.58 -14.76 -21.71
N ASP A 241 -11.98 -13.65 -22.12
CA ASP A 241 -10.86 -13.04 -21.42
C ASP A 241 -11.42 -12.24 -20.24
N ASN A 242 -11.23 -12.75 -19.05
CA ASN A 242 -11.64 -12.14 -17.78
C ASN A 242 -10.48 -11.99 -16.79
N TYR A 243 -9.24 -12.10 -17.27
CA TYR A 243 -7.99 -12.06 -16.50
C TYR A 243 -7.88 -13.10 -15.37
N GLY A 244 -8.92 -13.80 -15.04
CA GLY A 244 -9.02 -14.68 -13.87
C GLY A 244 -9.81 -14.07 -12.71
N ASP A 245 -10.41 -12.92 -12.90
CA ASP A 245 -11.00 -12.08 -11.86
C ASP A 245 -12.42 -12.49 -11.43
N ASN A 246 -12.97 -13.53 -12.01
CA ASN A 246 -14.25 -14.05 -11.55
C ASN A 246 -14.06 -15.07 -10.43
N TYR A 247 -13.91 -14.61 -9.21
CA TYR A 247 -13.63 -15.44 -8.04
C TYR A 247 -14.78 -16.36 -7.61
N LEU A 248 -16.01 -16.17 -8.11
CA LEU A 248 -17.08 -17.15 -7.93
C LEU A 248 -16.74 -18.48 -8.61
N GLN A 249 -15.91 -18.49 -9.63
CA GLN A 249 -15.43 -19.71 -10.28
C GLN A 249 -14.55 -20.59 -9.37
N TYR A 250 -14.02 -20.05 -8.29
CA TYR A 250 -13.28 -20.82 -7.29
C TYR A 250 -14.19 -21.62 -6.35
N PHE A 251 -15.51 -21.44 -6.39
CA PHE A 251 -16.44 -22.03 -5.44
C PHE A 251 -17.25 -23.17 -6.05
N LYS A 252 -17.39 -24.27 -5.28
CA LYS A 252 -18.04 -25.52 -5.67
C LYS A 252 -19.43 -25.29 -6.25
N ASN A 253 -20.27 -24.48 -5.59
CA ASN A 253 -21.64 -24.27 -5.98
C ASN A 253 -21.81 -23.50 -7.32
N PHE A 254 -20.72 -22.92 -7.82
CA PHE A 254 -20.63 -22.31 -9.15
C PHE A 254 -20.02 -23.24 -10.20
N ARG A 255 -19.59 -24.44 -9.80
CA ARG A 255 -18.88 -25.42 -10.65
C ARG A 255 -19.68 -26.67 -10.87
N THR A 256 -20.29 -27.21 -9.81
CA THR A 256 -21.02 -28.48 -9.83
C THR A 256 -22.36 -28.37 -9.14
N ASP A 257 -23.31 -29.23 -9.53
CA ASP A 257 -24.57 -29.42 -8.81
C ASP A 257 -24.38 -30.31 -7.56
N ALA A 258 -25.48 -30.57 -6.85
CA ALA A 258 -25.48 -31.40 -5.66
C ALA A 258 -25.00 -32.85 -5.91
N ASN A 259 -25.08 -33.34 -7.14
CA ASN A 259 -24.63 -34.67 -7.56
C ASN A 259 -23.17 -34.64 -8.07
N GLY A 260 -22.49 -33.50 -8.00
CA GLY A 260 -21.13 -33.35 -8.50
C GLY A 260 -21.03 -33.24 -10.02
N GLN A 261 -22.15 -33.05 -10.74
CA GLN A 261 -22.13 -32.84 -12.17
C GLN A 261 -21.84 -31.38 -12.50
N LYS A 262 -21.08 -31.15 -13.56
CA LYS A 262 -20.73 -29.78 -14.01
C LYS A 262 -22.01 -28.97 -14.27
N LEU A 263 -22.04 -27.73 -13.75
CA LEU A 263 -23.14 -26.82 -14.00
C LEU A 263 -23.21 -26.43 -15.48
N SER A 264 -24.43 -26.20 -15.93
CA SER A 264 -24.73 -25.72 -17.26
C SER A 264 -25.57 -24.44 -17.22
N SER A 265 -25.91 -23.90 -18.38
CA SER A 265 -26.81 -22.74 -18.52
C SER A 265 -28.24 -22.95 -17.94
N ALA A 266 -28.61 -24.19 -17.59
CA ALA A 266 -29.85 -24.46 -16.87
C ALA A 266 -29.79 -23.98 -15.40
N SER A 267 -28.59 -23.93 -14.79
CA SER A 267 -28.40 -23.47 -13.41
C SER A 267 -28.50 -21.94 -13.31
N PRO A 268 -29.29 -21.38 -12.37
CA PRO A 268 -29.28 -19.95 -12.07
C PRO A 268 -27.91 -19.42 -11.65
N LEU A 269 -27.17 -20.15 -10.83
CA LEU A 269 -25.83 -19.75 -10.38
C LEU A 269 -24.85 -19.67 -11.56
N TYR A 270 -24.93 -20.63 -12.51
CA TYR A 270 -24.11 -20.55 -13.72
C TYR A 270 -24.46 -19.32 -14.56
N ARG A 271 -25.75 -19.08 -14.85
CA ARG A 271 -26.19 -17.94 -15.68
C ARG A 271 -25.83 -16.59 -15.09
N LYS A 272 -25.88 -16.46 -13.77
CA LYS A 272 -25.59 -15.21 -13.07
C LYS A 272 -24.09 -15.03 -12.79
N GLY A 273 -23.40 -16.11 -12.41
CA GLY A 273 -22.03 -16.04 -11.90
C GLY A 273 -20.95 -16.45 -12.90
N ARG A 274 -21.28 -17.19 -13.97
CA ARG A 274 -20.27 -17.76 -14.87
C ARG A 274 -20.54 -17.55 -16.36
N ALA A 275 -21.74 -17.14 -16.77
CA ALA A 275 -22.03 -16.96 -18.19
C ALA A 275 -21.21 -15.81 -18.78
N LEU A 276 -20.76 -16.03 -20.00
CA LEU A 276 -20.04 -15.01 -20.77
C LEU A 276 -21.01 -14.02 -21.39
N ALA A 277 -20.51 -12.82 -21.63
CA ALA A 277 -21.22 -11.85 -22.46
C ALA A 277 -21.51 -12.43 -23.84
N ALA A 278 -22.72 -12.16 -24.33
CA ALA A 278 -23.17 -12.68 -25.62
C ALA A 278 -22.23 -12.22 -26.75
N GLY A 279 -21.73 -13.17 -27.54
CA GLY A 279 -20.79 -12.91 -28.61
C GLY A 279 -19.32 -13.06 -28.20
N SER A 280 -18.99 -13.09 -26.93
CA SER A 280 -17.63 -13.35 -26.48
C SER A 280 -17.29 -14.83 -26.54
N THR A 281 -16.18 -15.16 -27.15
CA THR A 281 -15.72 -16.55 -27.38
C THR A 281 -14.19 -16.64 -27.26
N GLN A 282 -13.67 -17.86 -27.13
CA GLN A 282 -12.22 -18.08 -27.17
C GLN A 282 -11.55 -17.53 -28.42
N ALA A 283 -12.22 -17.61 -29.57
CA ALA A 283 -11.65 -17.19 -30.83
C ALA A 283 -11.49 -15.68 -30.98
N ASN A 284 -12.34 -14.89 -30.32
CA ASN A 284 -12.31 -13.43 -30.40
C ASN A 284 -11.77 -12.77 -29.11
N ALA A 285 -11.37 -13.56 -28.11
CA ALA A 285 -10.73 -13.05 -26.89
C ALA A 285 -9.39 -12.31 -27.15
N PRO A 286 -8.48 -12.82 -28.02
CA PRO A 286 -7.30 -12.05 -28.38
C PRO A 286 -7.69 -10.72 -29.03
N GLY A 287 -7.27 -9.61 -28.42
CA GLY A 287 -7.56 -8.26 -28.92
C GLY A 287 -8.97 -7.75 -28.63
N THR A 288 -9.68 -8.37 -27.69
CA THR A 288 -10.92 -7.78 -27.16
C THR A 288 -10.67 -6.37 -26.63
N THR A 289 -11.68 -5.53 -26.73
CA THR A 289 -11.72 -4.19 -26.13
C THR A 289 -12.73 -4.12 -24.98
N GLY A 290 -13.20 -5.26 -24.48
CA GLY A 290 -14.28 -5.32 -23.52
C GLY A 290 -15.65 -5.01 -24.11
N GLN A 291 -15.77 -4.98 -25.46
CA GLN A 291 -16.99 -4.55 -26.14
C GLN A 291 -18.18 -5.47 -25.87
N TRP A 292 -17.97 -6.78 -25.79
CA TRP A 292 -19.06 -7.73 -25.55
C TRP A 292 -19.70 -7.54 -24.19
N LEU A 293 -18.85 -7.34 -23.16
CA LEU A 293 -19.31 -7.05 -21.81
C LEU A 293 -20.02 -5.70 -21.75
N ILE A 294 -19.43 -4.64 -22.29
CA ILE A 294 -20.00 -3.30 -22.31
C ILE A 294 -21.34 -3.28 -23.06
N ASP A 295 -21.43 -3.94 -24.21
CA ASP A 295 -22.66 -4.01 -24.99
C ASP A 295 -23.78 -4.73 -24.25
N GLN A 296 -23.46 -5.85 -23.57
CA GLN A 296 -24.44 -6.56 -22.75
C GLN A 296 -24.86 -5.73 -21.54
N PHE A 297 -23.93 -5.11 -20.83
CA PHE A 297 -24.23 -4.23 -19.71
C PHE A 297 -25.13 -3.06 -20.14
N ALA A 298 -24.77 -2.38 -21.23
CA ALA A 298 -25.57 -1.31 -21.80
C ALA A 298 -26.95 -1.76 -22.26
N ALA A 299 -27.08 -2.99 -22.78
CA ALA A 299 -28.37 -3.55 -23.17
C ALA A 299 -29.27 -3.80 -21.94
N ASP A 300 -28.71 -4.37 -20.87
CA ASP A 300 -29.41 -4.60 -19.61
C ASP A 300 -29.85 -3.26 -18.97
N VAL A 301 -29.00 -2.22 -19.02
CA VAL A 301 -29.33 -0.85 -18.57
C VAL A 301 -30.50 -0.29 -19.35
N ARG A 302 -30.42 -0.31 -20.69
CA ARG A 302 -31.47 0.29 -21.56
C ARG A 302 -32.83 -0.44 -21.49
N SER A 303 -32.80 -1.74 -21.24
CA SER A 303 -34.04 -2.55 -21.16
C SER A 303 -34.63 -2.60 -19.75
N GLY A 304 -34.03 -1.96 -18.76
CA GLY A 304 -34.45 -2.03 -17.36
C GLY A 304 -34.19 -3.39 -16.69
N ASN A 305 -33.29 -4.19 -17.26
CA ASN A 305 -32.93 -5.51 -16.74
C ASN A 305 -31.62 -5.49 -15.94
N LEU A 306 -31.03 -4.29 -15.65
CA LEU A 306 -29.86 -4.20 -14.83
C LEU A 306 -30.14 -4.81 -13.45
N PRO A 307 -29.36 -5.79 -12.98
CA PRO A 307 -29.57 -6.39 -11.67
C PRO A 307 -29.39 -5.36 -10.54
N ARG A 308 -29.88 -5.71 -9.36
CA ARG A 308 -29.61 -4.92 -8.15
C ARG A 308 -28.13 -4.87 -7.83
N VAL A 309 -27.42 -5.99 -7.94
CA VAL A 309 -25.96 -6.07 -7.72
C VAL A 309 -25.29 -6.58 -8.99
N SER A 310 -24.35 -5.80 -9.51
CA SER A 310 -23.54 -6.14 -10.69
C SER A 310 -22.07 -6.17 -10.34
N TYR A 311 -21.40 -7.28 -10.61
CA TYR A 311 -19.95 -7.43 -10.51
C TYR A 311 -19.36 -7.38 -11.92
N ILE A 312 -18.37 -6.53 -12.12
CA ILE A 312 -17.73 -6.34 -13.42
C ILE A 312 -16.32 -6.93 -13.37
N CYS A 313 -16.01 -7.88 -14.26
CA CYS A 313 -14.67 -8.43 -14.45
C CYS A 313 -14.12 -7.92 -15.77
N ALA A 314 -13.14 -7.03 -15.73
CA ALA A 314 -12.52 -6.46 -16.90
C ALA A 314 -11.71 -7.53 -17.66
N PRO A 315 -11.58 -7.45 -19.01
CA PRO A 315 -10.60 -8.25 -19.74
C PRO A 315 -9.16 -7.84 -19.39
N THR A 316 -8.20 -8.72 -19.66
CA THR A 316 -6.78 -8.56 -19.32
C THR A 316 -6.25 -7.15 -19.62
N GLU A 317 -6.33 -6.67 -20.86
CA GLU A 317 -5.79 -5.36 -21.25
C GLU A 317 -6.44 -4.17 -20.48
N TYR A 318 -7.60 -4.38 -19.85
CA TYR A 318 -8.41 -3.34 -19.20
C TYR A 318 -8.51 -3.48 -17.68
N CYS A 319 -7.89 -4.52 -17.10
CA CYS A 319 -7.95 -4.78 -15.66
C CYS A 319 -7.00 -3.90 -14.83
N GLU A 320 -6.02 -3.26 -15.47
CA GLU A 320 -5.00 -2.37 -14.87
C GLU A 320 -3.88 -3.08 -14.09
N HIS A 321 -3.81 -4.43 -14.12
CA HIS A 321 -2.63 -5.11 -13.62
C HIS A 321 -1.36 -4.47 -14.22
N PRO A 322 -0.25 -4.33 -13.49
CA PRO A 322 0.93 -3.60 -13.96
C PRO A 322 1.56 -4.08 -15.26
N ASP A 323 1.16 -5.22 -15.79
CA ASP A 323 1.50 -5.65 -17.16
C ASP A 323 0.69 -4.90 -18.22
N ASP A 324 -0.40 -4.23 -17.83
CA ASP A 324 -1.30 -3.48 -18.69
C ASP A 324 -1.39 -2.00 -18.32
N THR A 325 -1.92 -1.19 -19.23
CA THR A 325 -1.87 0.26 -19.06
C THR A 325 -3.06 0.79 -18.23
N PRO A 326 -2.85 1.67 -17.24
CA PRO A 326 -3.93 2.32 -16.51
C PRO A 326 -4.93 3.06 -17.42
N ASN A 327 -4.44 3.62 -18.53
CA ASN A 327 -5.30 4.31 -19.50
C ASN A 327 -6.32 3.40 -20.19
N ALA A 328 -6.03 2.10 -20.34
CA ALA A 328 -7.00 1.15 -20.84
C ALA A 328 -8.14 0.96 -19.83
N GLY A 329 -7.82 0.83 -18.55
CA GLY A 329 -8.80 0.77 -17.46
C GLY A 329 -9.62 2.06 -17.33
N GLU A 330 -9.00 3.25 -17.48
CA GLU A 330 -9.73 4.52 -17.56
C GLU A 330 -10.76 4.50 -18.70
N ASN A 331 -10.37 4.01 -19.87
CA ASN A 331 -11.26 3.88 -21.02
C ASN A 331 -12.42 2.92 -20.76
N PHE A 332 -12.15 1.79 -20.13
CA PHE A 332 -13.15 0.80 -19.78
C PHE A 332 -14.16 1.36 -18.77
N THR A 333 -13.68 1.98 -17.70
CA THR A 333 -14.50 2.67 -16.70
C THR A 333 -15.37 3.77 -17.30
N ALA A 334 -14.82 4.56 -18.23
CA ALA A 334 -15.56 5.61 -18.92
C ALA A 334 -16.70 5.06 -19.76
N ARG A 335 -16.52 3.91 -20.43
CA ARG A 335 -17.56 3.26 -21.23
C ARG A 335 -18.66 2.64 -20.35
N LEU A 336 -18.30 2.08 -19.20
CA LEU A 336 -19.29 1.63 -18.21
C LEU A 336 -20.13 2.79 -17.71
N LEU A 337 -19.51 3.89 -17.32
CA LEU A 337 -20.22 5.10 -16.89
C LEU A 337 -21.09 5.66 -18.03
N GLN A 338 -20.59 5.66 -19.27
CA GLN A 338 -21.36 6.09 -20.44
C GLN A 338 -22.63 5.25 -20.63
N ALA A 339 -22.52 3.92 -20.46
CA ALA A 339 -23.68 3.03 -20.58
C ALA A 339 -24.77 3.36 -19.54
N LEU A 340 -24.36 3.73 -18.31
CA LEU A 340 -25.29 4.15 -17.26
C LEU A 340 -25.94 5.51 -17.56
N VAL A 341 -25.15 6.53 -17.89
CA VAL A 341 -25.64 7.92 -18.02
C VAL A 341 -26.49 8.14 -19.27
N GLN A 342 -26.38 7.25 -20.27
CA GLN A 342 -27.25 7.26 -21.44
C GLN A 342 -28.69 6.90 -21.09
N THR A 343 -28.95 6.35 -19.91
CA THR A 343 -30.30 6.04 -19.38
C THR A 343 -30.46 6.75 -18.04
N PRO A 344 -30.80 8.06 -18.03
CA PRO A 344 -30.85 8.88 -16.83
C PRO A 344 -31.73 8.30 -15.71
N GLU A 345 -32.78 7.57 -16.05
CA GLU A 345 -33.70 6.92 -15.10
C GLU A 345 -32.99 5.83 -14.29
N VAL A 346 -32.08 5.10 -14.92
CA VAL A 346 -31.24 4.08 -14.24
C VAL A 346 -30.09 4.77 -13.51
N TRP A 347 -29.38 5.70 -14.19
CA TRP A 347 -28.25 6.40 -13.59
C TRP A 347 -28.64 7.16 -12.31
N SER A 348 -29.80 7.83 -12.28
CA SER A 348 -30.28 8.57 -11.12
C SER A 348 -30.42 7.73 -9.85
N LYS A 349 -30.39 6.39 -9.97
CA LYS A 349 -30.61 5.39 -8.90
C LYS A 349 -29.44 4.42 -8.75
N THR A 350 -28.29 4.71 -9.35
CA THR A 350 -27.16 3.80 -9.40
C THR A 350 -25.98 4.30 -8.56
N ALA A 351 -25.36 3.38 -7.82
CA ALA A 351 -24.05 3.54 -7.20
C ALA A 351 -23.02 2.67 -7.96
N LEU A 352 -22.10 3.32 -8.68
CA LEU A 352 -20.95 2.66 -9.27
C LEU A 352 -19.77 2.85 -8.30
N ILE A 353 -19.19 1.73 -7.85
CA ILE A 353 -18.01 1.70 -6.98
C ILE A 353 -16.85 1.17 -7.80
N LEU A 354 -15.83 2.00 -7.98
CA LEU A 354 -14.54 1.63 -8.55
C LEU A 354 -13.55 1.42 -7.42
N THR A 355 -12.92 0.27 -7.36
CA THR A 355 -11.89 -0.07 -6.38
C THR A 355 -10.82 -0.97 -7.00
N TYR A 356 -9.78 -1.29 -6.23
CA TYR A 356 -8.69 -2.17 -6.62
C TYR A 356 -8.55 -3.27 -5.57
N ASP A 357 -8.12 -4.43 -5.99
CA ASP A 357 -8.05 -5.60 -5.11
C ASP A 357 -6.85 -5.54 -4.14
N GLU A 358 -5.68 -5.10 -4.61
CA GLU A 358 -4.48 -4.95 -3.79
C GLU A 358 -3.48 -3.96 -4.42
N ASN A 359 -2.32 -3.75 -3.79
CA ASN A 359 -1.39 -2.67 -4.14
C ASN A 359 -0.25 -3.06 -5.08
N ASP A 360 -0.15 -4.29 -5.58
CA ASP A 360 0.96 -4.86 -6.37
C ASP A 360 2.34 -4.82 -5.67
N GLY A 361 2.52 -4.18 -4.65
CA GLY A 361 3.80 -3.84 -4.07
C GLY A 361 4.16 -2.38 -4.25
N PHE A 362 3.31 -1.56 -4.85
CA PHE A 362 3.49 -0.12 -4.83
C PHE A 362 3.31 0.44 -3.43
N PHE A 363 4.18 1.37 -3.11
CA PHE A 363 4.25 2.02 -1.81
C PHE A 363 2.95 2.77 -1.47
N ASP A 364 2.57 2.67 -0.20
CA ASP A 364 1.60 3.55 0.42
C ASP A 364 2.15 4.06 1.76
N HIS A 365 2.04 5.36 2.03
CA HIS A 365 2.64 5.95 3.22
C HIS A 365 1.87 5.69 4.51
N MET A 366 0.57 5.36 4.39
CA MET A 366 -0.26 5.12 5.57
C MET A 366 -0.11 3.69 6.06
N PRO A 367 0.34 3.50 7.30
CA PRO A 367 0.43 2.16 7.87
C PRO A 367 -0.97 1.56 8.05
N SER A 368 -1.04 0.27 7.83
CA SER A 368 -2.28 -0.50 7.93
C SER A 368 -2.74 -0.68 9.37
N VAL A 369 -4.02 -0.49 9.59
CA VAL A 369 -4.67 -0.81 10.87
C VAL A 369 -4.87 -2.33 10.97
N MET A 370 -4.64 -2.90 12.15
CA MET A 370 -4.76 -4.34 12.41
C MET A 370 -5.37 -4.62 13.76
N ALA A 371 -5.95 -5.81 13.91
CA ALA A 371 -6.28 -6.33 15.22
C ALA A 371 -5.01 -6.54 16.06
N PRO A 372 -5.00 -6.25 17.37
CA PRO A 372 -3.85 -6.53 18.22
C PRO A 372 -3.49 -8.01 18.18
N LEU A 373 -2.23 -8.32 17.84
CA LEU A 373 -1.77 -9.68 17.69
C LEU A 373 -1.82 -10.47 19.02
N ASN A 374 -1.41 -9.80 20.10
CA ASN A 374 -1.41 -10.26 21.47
C ASN A 374 -1.24 -9.07 22.42
N THR A 375 -1.22 -9.31 23.73
CA THR A 375 -1.08 -8.26 24.76
C THR A 375 0.24 -7.50 24.70
N ASP A 376 1.29 -8.07 24.12
CA ASP A 376 2.59 -7.38 23.93
C ASP A 376 2.59 -6.46 22.70
N ARG A 377 1.58 -6.60 21.85
CA ARG A 377 1.40 -5.84 20.61
C ARG A 377 0.18 -4.92 20.62
N GLY A 378 -0.38 -4.66 21.79
CA GLY A 378 -1.50 -3.78 21.99
C GLY A 378 -2.72 -4.43 22.64
N ARG A 379 -3.80 -3.68 22.70
CA ARG A 379 -5.06 -4.12 23.33
C ARG A 379 -6.29 -3.66 22.57
N THR A 380 -7.41 -4.28 22.92
CA THR A 380 -8.72 -3.90 22.41
C THR A 380 -9.78 -4.01 23.49
N THR A 381 -10.81 -3.20 23.40
CA THR A 381 -12.02 -3.33 24.24
C THR A 381 -12.99 -4.39 23.73
N MET A 382 -12.74 -4.92 22.52
CA MET A 382 -13.60 -5.90 21.87
C MET A 382 -13.34 -7.32 22.38
N ALA A 383 -14.39 -8.07 22.59
CA ALA A 383 -14.30 -9.51 22.73
C ALA A 383 -14.01 -10.14 21.34
N ASN A 384 -13.18 -11.18 21.33
CA ASN A 384 -12.89 -11.97 20.13
C ASN A 384 -12.31 -11.16 18.92
N ALA A 385 -11.64 -10.05 19.18
CA ALA A 385 -11.10 -9.20 18.11
C ALA A 385 -10.06 -9.91 17.20
N THR A 386 -9.39 -10.94 17.70
CA THR A 386 -8.41 -11.72 16.92
C THR A 386 -9.04 -12.86 16.12
N GLN A 387 -10.34 -13.15 16.34
CA GLN A 387 -11.03 -14.20 15.63
C GLN A 387 -11.15 -13.84 14.13
N GLY A 388 -10.54 -14.62 13.28
CA GLY A 388 -10.53 -14.40 11.83
C GLY A 388 -9.45 -13.42 11.34
N GLU A 389 -8.62 -12.86 12.23
CA GLU A 389 -7.62 -11.84 11.89
C GLU A 389 -6.17 -12.29 12.04
N ILE A 390 -5.94 -13.47 12.60
CA ILE A 390 -4.59 -14.00 12.83
C ILE A 390 -4.47 -15.40 12.23
N ALA A 391 -3.46 -15.61 11.41
CA ALA A 391 -3.11 -16.90 10.86
C ALA A 391 -1.62 -17.16 11.06
N ASN A 392 -1.26 -18.38 11.50
CA ASN A 392 0.13 -18.80 11.81
C ASN A 392 0.85 -17.80 12.75
N GLY A 393 0.14 -17.17 13.68
CA GLY A 393 0.71 -16.19 14.60
C GLY A 393 1.05 -14.83 13.96
N GLN A 394 0.59 -14.55 12.74
CA GLN A 394 0.78 -13.29 12.03
C GLN A 394 -0.58 -12.62 11.77
N PRO A 395 -0.65 -11.28 11.75
CA PRO A 395 -1.87 -10.58 11.37
C PRO A 395 -2.14 -10.78 9.87
N ILE A 396 -3.39 -10.96 9.50
CA ILE A 396 -3.80 -11.11 8.11
C ILE A 396 -3.81 -9.77 7.37
N GLY A 397 -4.28 -8.74 7.98
CA GLY A 397 -4.41 -7.39 7.43
C GLY A 397 -5.01 -6.43 8.48
N LEU A 398 -5.44 -5.23 8.09
CA LEU A 398 -5.63 -4.74 6.71
C LEU A 398 -4.31 -4.63 5.95
N GLY A 399 -4.36 -4.73 4.62
CA GLY A 399 -3.23 -4.43 3.76
C GLY A 399 -3.07 -2.93 3.48
N PRO A 400 -2.20 -2.52 2.54
CA PRO A 400 -2.04 -1.13 2.12
C PRO A 400 -3.33 -0.54 1.54
N ARG A 401 -3.40 0.80 1.45
CA ARG A 401 -4.54 1.46 0.81
C ARG A 401 -4.54 1.22 -0.71
N VAL A 402 -5.75 1.15 -1.25
CA VAL A 402 -5.98 1.06 -2.69
C VAL A 402 -6.91 2.18 -3.17
N PRO A 403 -6.82 2.64 -4.43
CA PRO A 403 -7.69 3.66 -4.96
C PRO A 403 -9.15 3.21 -4.90
N THR A 404 -10.02 4.04 -4.34
CA THR A 404 -11.46 3.73 -4.32
C THR A 404 -12.27 4.99 -4.51
N MET A 405 -13.22 4.94 -5.44
CA MET A 405 -14.15 6.03 -5.72
C MET A 405 -15.59 5.53 -5.73
N VAL A 406 -16.46 6.33 -5.14
CA VAL A 406 -17.91 6.17 -5.26
C VAL A 406 -18.40 7.15 -6.31
N ILE A 407 -18.89 6.64 -7.43
CA ILE A 407 -19.34 7.38 -8.61
C ILE A 407 -20.85 7.25 -8.67
N SER A 408 -21.56 8.27 -8.22
CA SER A 408 -23.01 8.20 -8.04
C SER A 408 -23.62 9.60 -8.02
N PRO A 409 -24.89 9.77 -8.37
CA PRO A 409 -25.60 11.04 -8.20
C PRO A 409 -25.60 11.56 -6.75
N TRP A 410 -25.46 10.69 -5.75
CA TRP A 410 -25.38 11.07 -4.32
C TRP A 410 -23.95 11.28 -3.82
N SER A 411 -22.93 11.15 -4.65
CA SER A 411 -21.53 11.30 -4.24
C SER A 411 -20.80 12.44 -4.96
N LYS A 412 -21.53 13.36 -5.56
CA LYS A 412 -20.99 14.48 -6.34
C LYS A 412 -20.25 15.51 -5.49
N GLY A 413 -19.39 16.32 -6.13
CA GLY A 413 -18.77 17.49 -5.55
C GLY A 413 -17.30 17.34 -5.17
N GLY A 414 -16.62 16.31 -5.64
CA GLY A 414 -15.20 16.10 -5.40
C GLY A 414 -14.86 15.93 -3.92
N ARG A 415 -15.71 15.22 -3.18
CA ARG A 415 -15.56 14.99 -1.74
C ARG A 415 -14.48 13.96 -1.46
N VAL A 416 -13.93 14.03 -0.25
CA VAL A 416 -13.05 13.00 0.29
C VAL A 416 -13.73 12.35 1.50
N CYS A 417 -13.75 11.02 1.55
CA CYS A 417 -14.22 10.24 2.69
C CYS A 417 -13.04 9.51 3.33
N SER A 418 -12.64 9.95 4.51
CA SER A 418 -11.50 9.41 5.27
C SER A 418 -11.95 8.43 6.35
N GLN A 419 -13.12 7.81 6.22
CA GLN A 419 -13.51 6.68 7.06
C GLN A 419 -12.74 5.43 6.64
N LEU A 420 -12.31 4.65 7.62
CA LEU A 420 -11.61 3.39 7.37
C LEU A 420 -12.53 2.37 6.72
N PHE A 421 -12.13 1.86 5.55
CA PHE A 421 -12.80 0.83 4.78
C PHE A 421 -11.85 -0.28 4.36
N ASP A 422 -12.41 -1.45 4.05
CA ASP A 422 -11.74 -2.52 3.32
C ASP A 422 -12.71 -3.22 2.35
N HIS A 423 -12.31 -4.32 1.71
CA HIS A 423 -13.19 -5.02 0.77
C HIS A 423 -14.46 -5.56 1.41
N THR A 424 -14.46 -5.85 2.72
CA THR A 424 -15.69 -6.23 3.43
C THR A 424 -16.71 -5.09 3.51
N SER A 425 -16.26 -3.85 3.32
CA SER A 425 -17.14 -2.66 3.27
C SER A 425 -18.07 -2.66 2.06
N LEU A 426 -17.67 -3.30 0.95
CA LEU A 426 -18.54 -3.49 -0.23
C LEU A 426 -19.75 -4.38 0.11
N ILE A 427 -19.49 -5.46 0.83
CA ILE A 427 -20.55 -6.36 1.31
C ILE A 427 -21.43 -5.63 2.33
N ARG A 428 -20.84 -4.92 3.29
CA ARG A 428 -21.56 -4.19 4.33
C ARG A 428 -22.43 -3.08 3.76
N PHE A 429 -21.96 -2.38 2.73
CA PHE A 429 -22.79 -1.41 2.01
C PHE A 429 -24.03 -2.09 1.42
N THR A 430 -23.85 -3.23 0.80
CA THR A 430 -24.94 -4.00 0.24
C THR A 430 -25.90 -4.51 1.33
N GLU A 431 -25.38 -4.96 2.48
CA GLU A 431 -26.21 -5.35 3.63
C GLU A 431 -27.08 -4.20 4.12
N GLU A 432 -26.48 -3.02 4.41
CA GLU A 432 -27.23 -1.86 4.92
C GLU A 432 -28.25 -1.35 3.90
N TRP A 433 -27.87 -1.35 2.62
CA TRP A 433 -28.79 -1.00 1.54
C TRP A 433 -29.99 -1.95 1.46
N LEU A 434 -29.78 -3.26 1.49
CA LEU A 434 -30.86 -4.24 1.45
C LEU A 434 -31.75 -4.17 2.71
N VAL A 435 -31.18 -3.89 3.87
CA VAL A 435 -31.96 -3.62 5.07
C VAL A 435 -32.81 -2.36 4.92
N ALA A 436 -32.28 -1.30 4.32
CA ALA A 436 -33.06 -0.08 4.03
C ALA A 436 -34.19 -0.35 3.04
N LEU A 437 -34.07 -1.35 2.17
CA LEU A 437 -35.11 -1.82 1.26
C LEU A 437 -36.11 -2.78 1.92
N GLY A 438 -35.95 -3.10 3.20
CA GLY A 438 -36.87 -3.94 3.99
C GLY A 438 -36.49 -5.42 4.08
N HIS A 439 -35.31 -5.83 3.61
CA HIS A 439 -34.86 -7.20 3.82
C HIS A 439 -34.48 -7.41 5.30
N PRO A 440 -34.83 -8.55 5.92
CA PRO A 440 -34.37 -8.88 7.26
C PRO A 440 -32.84 -8.96 7.32
N ARG A 441 -32.21 -8.34 8.31
CA ARG A 441 -30.76 -8.30 8.42
C ARG A 441 -30.12 -9.69 8.39
N ASN A 442 -30.69 -10.65 9.12
CA ASN A 442 -30.18 -12.02 9.16
C ASN A 442 -30.27 -12.78 7.81
N ALA A 443 -31.11 -12.32 6.88
CA ALA A 443 -31.20 -12.91 5.54
C ALA A 443 -30.14 -12.37 4.57
N VAL A 444 -29.58 -11.20 4.84
CA VAL A 444 -28.63 -10.52 3.95
C VAL A 444 -27.23 -10.34 4.55
N GLN A 445 -27.06 -10.68 5.84
CA GLN A 445 -25.78 -10.52 6.53
C GLN A 445 -24.76 -11.57 6.10
N CYS A 446 -23.54 -11.13 5.76
CA CYS A 446 -22.41 -12.01 5.51
C CYS A 446 -21.75 -12.43 6.84
N ASN A 447 -21.88 -13.68 7.21
CA ASN A 447 -21.31 -14.21 8.45
C ASN A 447 -19.78 -14.49 8.36
N GLY A 448 -19.20 -14.35 7.17
CA GLY A 448 -17.76 -14.50 6.95
C GLY A 448 -16.94 -13.31 7.46
N ILE A 449 -17.55 -12.14 7.62
CA ILE A 449 -16.85 -10.94 8.10
C ILE A 449 -16.57 -11.07 9.59
N SER A 450 -15.30 -10.95 9.98
CA SER A 450 -14.88 -11.05 11.38
C SER A 450 -15.53 -9.98 12.27
N PRO A 451 -15.65 -10.23 13.58
CA PRO A 451 -16.17 -9.22 14.53
C PRO A 451 -15.34 -7.93 14.51
N TRP A 452 -14.03 -8.03 14.40
CA TRP A 452 -13.13 -6.87 14.36
C TRP A 452 -13.38 -6.00 13.12
N ARG A 453 -13.43 -6.60 11.92
CA ARG A 453 -13.67 -5.83 10.67
C ARG A 453 -15.05 -5.18 10.69
N ARG A 454 -16.06 -5.89 11.18
CA ARG A 454 -17.40 -5.30 11.33
C ARG A 454 -17.43 -4.07 12.24
N ALA A 455 -16.55 -4.02 13.23
CA ALA A 455 -16.48 -2.89 14.16
C ALA A 455 -15.63 -1.74 13.61
N VAL A 456 -14.50 -2.06 12.98
CA VAL A 456 -13.46 -1.08 12.60
C VAL A 456 -13.70 -0.54 11.20
N CYS A 457 -13.99 -1.40 10.23
CA CYS A 457 -14.25 -0.97 8.86
C CYS A 457 -15.68 -0.44 8.72
N GLY A 458 -15.86 0.71 8.09
CA GLY A 458 -17.16 1.30 7.80
C GLY A 458 -17.98 0.51 6.76
N ASP A 459 -19.21 0.90 6.55
CA ASP A 459 -20.14 0.32 5.59
C ASP A 459 -20.30 1.16 4.31
N MET A 460 -19.39 2.09 4.07
CA MET A 460 -19.35 3.03 2.95
C MET A 460 -20.53 4.02 2.85
N THR A 461 -21.54 3.96 3.71
CA THR A 461 -22.67 4.91 3.65
C THR A 461 -22.24 6.36 3.83
N SER A 462 -21.14 6.61 4.58
CA SER A 462 -20.55 7.95 4.76
C SER A 462 -19.98 8.56 3.47
N ALA A 463 -19.70 7.75 2.45
CA ALA A 463 -19.21 8.22 1.16
C ALA A 463 -20.33 8.86 0.30
N PHE A 464 -21.59 8.77 0.74
CA PHE A 464 -22.76 9.29 0.04
C PHE A 464 -23.38 10.49 0.79
N ASP A 465 -24.14 11.29 0.06
CA ASP A 465 -24.95 12.36 0.61
C ASP A 465 -26.39 12.24 0.08
N PHE A 466 -27.21 11.48 0.79
CA PHE A 466 -28.58 11.25 0.41
C PHE A 466 -29.54 12.41 0.73
N LYS A 467 -29.12 13.38 1.55
CA LYS A 467 -29.99 14.44 2.04
C LYS A 467 -29.93 15.71 1.19
N SER A 468 -28.75 16.10 0.77
CA SER A 468 -28.55 17.37 0.07
C SER A 468 -28.48 17.24 -1.47
N GLY A 469 -28.45 16.00 -1.99
CA GLY A 469 -28.30 15.75 -3.43
C GLY A 469 -26.93 16.10 -4.00
N GLY A 470 -25.95 16.34 -3.13
CA GLY A 470 -24.60 16.77 -3.45
C GLY A 470 -24.46 18.24 -3.81
N PRO A 471 -23.31 18.86 -3.60
CA PRO A 471 -23.03 20.23 -4.06
C PRO A 471 -23.07 20.30 -5.58
N GLY A 472 -23.37 21.48 -6.09
CA GLY A 472 -23.49 21.76 -7.51
C GLY A 472 -22.26 21.38 -8.33
N PHE A 473 -22.39 21.48 -9.60
CA PHE A 473 -21.40 21.17 -10.63
C PHE A 473 -20.03 21.75 -10.30
N PRO A 474 -18.93 20.99 -10.37
CA PRO A 474 -17.60 21.58 -10.30
C PRO A 474 -17.45 22.60 -11.44
N SER A 475 -16.88 23.76 -11.13
CA SER A 475 -16.78 24.91 -12.05
C SER A 475 -15.95 24.62 -13.31
N SER A 476 -15.22 23.51 -13.35
CA SER A 476 -14.47 23.05 -14.52
C SER A 476 -14.48 21.54 -14.62
N VAL A 477 -15.08 21.02 -15.68
CA VAL A 477 -14.84 19.65 -16.15
C VAL A 477 -13.63 19.73 -17.07
N PRO A 478 -12.55 18.94 -16.85
CA PRO A 478 -11.40 18.96 -17.74
C PRO A 478 -11.81 18.76 -19.19
N ALA A 479 -11.37 19.66 -20.07
CA ALA A 479 -11.78 19.65 -21.45
C ALA A 479 -11.28 18.43 -22.22
N ASN A 480 -10.22 17.78 -21.74
CA ASN A 480 -9.51 16.73 -22.46
C ASN A 480 -9.01 15.65 -21.51
N ALA A 481 -9.77 14.58 -21.34
CA ALA A 481 -9.19 13.30 -20.98
C ALA A 481 -8.64 12.68 -22.27
N VAL A 482 -7.35 12.72 -22.48
CA VAL A 482 -6.75 12.10 -23.66
C VAL A 482 -6.42 10.64 -23.33
N TYR A 483 -7.20 9.72 -23.91
CA TYR A 483 -6.80 8.33 -23.97
C TYR A 483 -5.56 8.22 -24.87
N PHE A 484 -4.49 7.73 -24.32
CA PHE A 484 -3.34 7.40 -25.14
C PHE A 484 -2.86 5.98 -24.84
N LYS A 485 -2.64 5.22 -25.89
CA LYS A 485 -2.12 3.88 -25.85
C LYS A 485 -0.66 3.94 -26.34
N GLY A 486 0.25 4.11 -25.44
CA GLY A 486 1.68 4.16 -25.76
C GLY A 486 2.50 4.39 -24.50
N TRP A 487 3.64 3.81 -24.45
CA TRP A 487 4.63 3.95 -23.39
C TRP A 487 6.01 4.23 -23.98
N GLY A 488 6.82 4.91 -23.19
CA GLY A 488 8.22 5.09 -23.52
C GLY A 488 9.00 3.78 -23.36
N THR A 489 10.24 3.83 -23.82
CA THR A 489 11.15 2.68 -23.79
C THR A 489 12.23 2.79 -22.71
N LYS A 490 12.35 3.94 -22.06
CA LYS A 490 13.31 4.16 -20.98
C LYS A 490 12.83 3.47 -19.71
N ASP A 491 13.74 2.90 -18.94
CA ASP A 491 13.40 2.36 -17.64
C ASP A 491 12.89 3.44 -16.67
N ALA A 492 11.78 3.13 -15.98
CA ALA A 492 11.26 3.95 -14.90
C ALA A 492 12.12 3.73 -13.65
N LEU A 493 13.12 4.57 -13.47
CA LEU A 493 14.07 4.54 -12.34
C LEU A 493 14.03 5.83 -11.55
N PRO A 494 14.36 5.81 -10.24
CA PRO A 494 14.49 7.03 -9.45
C PRO A 494 15.47 8.01 -10.09
N PRO A 495 15.15 9.31 -10.15
CA PRO A 495 16.07 10.32 -10.65
C PRO A 495 17.28 10.48 -9.70
N THR A 496 18.41 10.90 -10.24
CA THR A 496 19.62 11.19 -9.44
C THR A 496 19.40 12.34 -8.45
N ASN A 497 18.62 13.35 -8.85
CA ASN A 497 18.22 14.46 -8.00
C ASN A 497 16.79 14.23 -7.54
N GLN A 498 16.62 13.68 -6.35
CA GLN A 498 15.32 13.37 -5.79
C GLN A 498 14.77 14.53 -4.96
N SER A 499 13.47 14.76 -5.05
CA SER A 499 12.75 15.69 -4.19
C SER A 499 11.41 15.08 -3.80
N LEU A 500 10.91 15.38 -2.61
CA LEU A 500 9.57 14.95 -2.21
C LEU A 500 8.53 15.57 -3.14
N PRO A 501 7.61 14.76 -3.71
CA PRO A 501 6.49 15.28 -4.45
C PRO A 501 5.59 16.11 -3.55
N ARG A 502 4.81 16.99 -4.15
CA ARG A 502 3.78 17.78 -3.47
C ARG A 502 2.44 17.49 -4.12
N GLN A 503 1.41 17.51 -3.28
CA GLN A 503 0.06 17.47 -3.78
C GLN A 503 -0.30 18.75 -4.54
N GLU A 504 -1.24 18.65 -5.45
CA GLU A 504 -1.81 19.76 -6.17
C GLU A 504 -2.39 20.78 -5.19
N LYS A 505 -2.30 22.05 -5.56
CA LYS A 505 -2.93 23.11 -4.79
C LYS A 505 -4.40 23.24 -5.18
N ALA A 506 -5.27 23.35 -4.19
CA ALA A 506 -6.68 23.66 -4.43
C ALA A 506 -6.82 25.00 -5.17
N THR A 507 -7.37 24.96 -6.38
CA THR A 507 -7.49 26.15 -7.25
C THR A 507 -8.45 27.20 -6.70
N SER A 508 -9.45 26.78 -5.91
CA SER A 508 -10.42 27.66 -5.27
C SER A 508 -9.87 28.45 -4.07
N GLY A 509 -8.67 28.09 -3.58
CA GLY A 509 -8.14 28.60 -2.31
C GLY A 509 -8.89 28.10 -1.07
N ILE A 510 -9.83 27.15 -1.24
CA ILE A 510 -10.61 26.50 -0.18
C ILE A 510 -10.29 24.99 -0.22
N PRO A 511 -10.14 24.33 0.93
CA PRO A 511 -9.94 22.88 0.97
C PRO A 511 -11.11 22.13 0.32
N ARG A 512 -10.86 20.90 -0.13
CA ARG A 512 -11.94 20.01 -0.61
C ARG A 512 -12.94 19.74 0.50
N ARG A 513 -14.20 19.52 0.11
CA ARG A 513 -15.21 19.02 1.04
C ARG A 513 -14.81 17.62 1.50
N ALA A 514 -15.05 17.33 2.77
CA ALA A 514 -14.92 16.01 3.34
C ALA A 514 -16.29 15.40 3.65
N ALA A 515 -16.37 14.09 3.75
CA ALA A 515 -17.51 13.42 4.34
C ALA A 515 -17.50 13.68 5.86
N PRO A 516 -18.64 13.99 6.49
CA PRO A 516 -18.71 14.08 7.95
C PRO A 516 -18.43 12.71 8.57
N LEU A 517 -17.54 12.68 9.53
CA LEU A 517 -17.15 11.47 10.25
C LEU A 517 -17.63 11.51 11.70
N SER A 518 -17.57 10.39 12.38
CA SER A 518 -18.04 10.24 13.75
C SER A 518 -16.94 9.78 14.72
N TYR A 519 -15.67 9.98 14.34
CA TYR A 519 -14.54 9.72 15.23
C TYR A 519 -14.41 10.82 16.29
N ARG A 520 -14.26 10.42 17.54
CA ARG A 520 -13.97 11.33 18.67
C ARG A 520 -13.06 10.63 19.65
N SER A 521 -11.78 10.78 19.43
CA SER A 521 -10.74 10.05 20.13
C SER A 521 -9.94 10.93 21.07
N THR A 522 -9.64 10.41 22.26
CA THR A 522 -8.75 11.04 23.22
C THR A 522 -7.64 10.08 23.59
N VAL A 523 -6.38 10.55 23.54
CA VAL A 523 -5.23 9.80 24.05
C VAL A 523 -4.45 10.71 24.98
N GLU A 524 -4.24 10.25 26.21
CA GLU A 524 -3.49 10.94 27.24
C GLU A 524 -2.25 10.15 27.62
N GLY A 525 -1.14 10.83 27.88
CA GLY A 525 0.12 10.22 28.27
C GLY A 525 0.66 10.80 29.58
N ILE A 526 0.99 9.93 30.54
CA ILE A 526 1.46 10.31 31.86
C ILE A 526 2.73 9.52 32.23
N ALA A 527 3.75 10.23 32.67
CA ALA A 527 4.95 9.61 33.23
C ALA A 527 4.75 9.22 34.70
N ALA A 528 5.27 8.06 35.09
CA ALA A 528 5.28 7.68 36.49
C ALA A 528 6.26 8.59 37.27
N THR A 529 5.90 8.93 38.52
CA THR A 529 6.72 9.82 39.34
C THR A 529 8.01 9.15 39.89
N ASN A 530 7.97 7.84 40.10
CA ASN A 530 9.02 7.10 40.81
C ASN A 530 9.70 6.02 39.96
N ALA A 531 9.34 5.91 38.67
CA ALA A 531 9.90 4.90 37.77
C ALA A 531 10.05 5.46 36.36
N LYS A 532 10.96 4.88 35.58
CA LYS A 532 11.06 5.17 34.13
C LYS A 532 9.95 4.44 33.38
N GLN A 533 8.72 4.86 33.62
CA GLN A 533 7.51 4.31 33.03
C GLN A 533 6.67 5.43 32.45
N PHE A 534 6.03 5.13 31.32
CA PHE A 534 5.07 6.03 30.69
C PHE A 534 3.81 5.26 30.37
N ALA A 535 2.66 5.79 30.75
CA ALA A 535 1.37 5.19 30.52
C ALA A 535 0.56 5.99 29.50
N LEU A 536 -0.06 5.32 28.56
CA LEU A 536 -1.08 5.87 27.69
C LEU A 536 -2.47 5.36 28.09
N SER A 537 -3.46 6.22 27.96
CA SER A 537 -4.88 5.87 28.05
C SER A 537 -5.57 6.28 26.76
N PHE A 538 -6.40 5.40 26.22
CA PHE A 538 -7.14 5.61 24.98
C PHE A 538 -8.64 5.63 25.31
N ALA A 539 -9.35 6.62 24.82
CA ALA A 539 -10.80 6.72 24.97
C ALA A 539 -11.46 7.06 23.65
N ASN A 540 -12.64 6.49 23.43
CA ASN A 540 -13.46 6.75 22.26
C ASN A 540 -14.82 7.30 22.69
N GLU A 541 -15.06 8.59 22.43
CA GLU A 541 -16.32 9.28 22.66
C GLU A 541 -17.18 9.37 21.39
N GLY A 542 -16.69 8.84 20.27
CA GLY A 542 -17.38 8.79 18.98
C GLY A 542 -18.43 7.68 18.92
N SER A 543 -19.11 7.58 17.79
CA SER A 543 -20.11 6.53 17.53
C SER A 543 -19.61 5.39 16.63
N VAL A 544 -18.37 5.49 16.16
CA VAL A 544 -17.67 4.44 15.39
C VAL A 544 -16.46 3.96 16.17
N THR A 545 -16.05 2.72 15.98
CA THR A 545 -14.85 2.17 16.63
C THR A 545 -13.61 2.90 16.17
N ALA A 546 -12.76 3.32 17.10
CA ALA A 546 -11.51 3.99 16.85
C ALA A 546 -10.35 2.99 16.84
N ALA A 547 -9.42 3.15 15.91
CA ALA A 547 -8.22 2.35 15.81
C ALA A 547 -6.98 3.23 15.94
N PHE A 548 -5.97 2.73 16.66
CA PHE A 548 -4.74 3.45 16.90
C PHE A 548 -3.53 2.57 16.63
N ILE A 549 -2.48 3.19 16.10
CA ILE A 549 -1.17 2.57 15.96
C ILE A 549 -0.17 3.43 16.72
N VAL A 550 0.63 2.79 17.59
CA VAL A 550 1.68 3.46 18.35
C VAL A 550 3.03 3.09 17.79
N TYR A 551 3.82 4.09 17.44
CA TYR A 551 5.20 3.94 16.94
C TYR A 551 6.21 4.55 17.90
N SER A 552 7.43 4.01 17.86
CA SER A 552 8.58 4.60 18.49
C SER A 552 9.82 4.40 17.62
N THR A 553 10.61 5.45 17.45
CA THR A 553 11.93 5.39 16.80
C THR A 553 13.02 4.93 17.77
N LEU A 554 12.69 4.78 19.05
CA LEU A 554 13.60 4.36 20.13
C LEU A 554 13.32 2.93 20.63
N ARG A 555 12.41 2.19 19.99
CA ARG A 555 12.03 0.83 20.37
C ARG A 555 11.88 -0.04 19.13
N THR A 556 12.23 -1.32 19.30
CA THR A 556 12.13 -2.35 18.24
C THR A 556 11.00 -3.37 18.50
N ASP A 557 10.30 -3.25 19.64
CA ASP A 557 9.20 -4.12 20.03
C ASP A 557 7.82 -3.59 19.62
N GLY A 558 7.75 -2.45 18.93
CA GLY A 558 6.57 -1.93 18.25
C GLY A 558 6.43 -2.45 16.82
N PRO A 559 5.45 -1.94 16.04
CA PRO A 559 4.36 -1.08 16.48
C PRO A 559 3.35 -1.81 17.38
N TRP A 560 2.52 -1.01 18.08
CA TRP A 560 1.42 -1.53 18.93
C TRP A 560 0.08 -1.05 18.37
N HIS A 561 -0.91 -1.94 18.36
CA HIS A 561 -2.23 -1.68 17.78
C HIS A 561 -3.30 -1.68 18.88
N TYR A 562 -4.16 -0.69 18.83
CA TYR A 562 -5.26 -0.56 19.79
C TYR A 562 -6.59 -0.36 19.07
N THR A 563 -7.64 -0.97 19.60
CA THR A 563 -9.00 -0.80 19.07
C THR A 563 -9.94 -0.51 20.24
N VAL A 564 -10.67 0.61 20.14
CA VAL A 564 -11.55 1.08 21.22
C VAL A 564 -12.95 1.31 20.67
N GLU A 565 -13.91 0.51 21.15
CA GLU A 565 -15.31 0.63 20.75
C GLU A 565 -15.94 1.94 21.27
N PRO A 566 -17.06 2.40 20.68
CA PRO A 566 -17.79 3.58 21.14
C PRO A 566 -18.10 3.57 22.65
N GLY A 567 -17.82 4.67 23.33
CA GLY A 567 -18.05 4.85 24.75
C GLY A 567 -17.12 4.06 25.68
N LYS A 568 -16.12 3.36 25.13
CA LYS A 568 -15.16 2.57 25.91
C LYS A 568 -13.80 3.24 26.01
N ARG A 569 -12.93 2.68 26.88
CA ARG A 569 -11.57 3.14 27.07
C ARG A 569 -10.63 2.00 27.44
N ILE A 570 -9.36 2.17 27.14
CA ILE A 570 -8.24 1.37 27.63
C ILE A 570 -7.40 2.27 28.52
N ASP A 571 -7.27 1.91 29.78
CA ASP A 571 -6.54 2.69 30.75
C ASP A 571 -5.17 2.13 31.04
N GLN A 572 -4.19 3.03 31.16
CA GLN A 572 -2.86 2.77 31.70
C GLN A 572 -2.10 1.64 30.98
N GLU A 573 -2.00 1.73 29.68
CA GLU A 573 -1.02 0.95 28.93
C GLU A 573 0.39 1.45 29.24
N VAL A 574 1.17 0.64 29.94
CA VAL A 574 2.44 1.04 30.53
C VAL A 574 3.62 0.51 29.72
N TRP A 575 4.48 1.41 29.28
CA TRP A 575 5.78 1.08 28.72
C TRP A 575 6.89 1.32 29.74
N ASN A 576 7.70 0.29 29.99
CA ASN A 576 8.94 0.42 30.75
C ASN A 576 10.03 1.04 29.86
N TRP A 577 10.76 2.00 30.41
CA TRP A 577 11.77 2.74 29.65
C TRP A 577 13.13 2.69 30.40
N ASN A 578 14.15 2.11 29.80
CA ASN A 578 15.41 1.86 30.52
C ASN A 578 16.29 3.11 30.68
N SER A 579 16.81 3.67 29.60
CA SER A 579 17.83 4.76 29.70
C SER A 579 17.71 5.83 28.62
N ALA A 580 17.00 5.60 27.55
CA ALA A 580 16.84 6.54 26.44
C ALA A 580 15.75 7.60 26.74
N PRO A 581 15.73 8.74 26.05
CA PRO A 581 14.60 9.65 26.11
C PRO A 581 13.33 8.93 25.63
N LEU A 582 12.19 9.28 26.19
CA LEU A 582 10.89 8.81 25.72
C LEU A 582 10.60 9.38 24.34
N GLN A 583 10.12 8.53 23.44
CA GLN A 583 9.49 8.93 22.19
C GLN A 583 8.37 7.92 21.84
N LEU A 584 7.14 8.39 21.79
CA LEU A 584 5.99 7.66 21.28
C LEU A 584 5.17 8.57 20.36
N ALA A 585 4.65 8.01 19.28
CA ALA A 585 3.70 8.65 18.39
C ALA A 585 2.48 7.76 18.23
N VAL A 586 1.31 8.28 18.54
CA VAL A 586 0.01 7.61 18.40
C VAL A 586 -0.69 8.19 17.19
N HIS A 587 -0.86 7.38 16.16
CA HIS A 587 -1.63 7.70 14.96
C HIS A 587 -3.03 7.07 15.08
N GLY A 588 -4.04 7.79 14.65
CA GLY A 588 -5.43 7.34 14.63
C GLY A 588 -6.14 7.76 13.35
N ASP A 589 -7.45 7.59 13.36
CA ASP A 589 -8.32 7.87 12.22
C ASP A 589 -8.31 9.36 11.84
N ASN A 590 -8.52 9.66 10.58
CA ASN A 590 -8.65 11.00 10.01
C ASN A 590 -7.57 12.00 10.49
N GLY A 591 -6.30 11.60 10.46
CA GLY A 591 -5.18 12.49 10.79
C GLY A 591 -5.00 12.77 12.29
N PHE A 592 -5.65 12.01 13.16
CA PHE A 592 -5.40 12.08 14.60
C PHE A 592 -3.95 11.74 14.93
N LEU A 593 -3.27 12.61 15.70
CA LEU A 593 -1.90 12.39 16.14
C LEU A 593 -1.70 12.89 17.58
N ARG A 594 -1.00 12.07 18.38
CA ARG A 594 -0.46 12.47 19.68
C ARG A 594 1.00 12.02 19.77
N GLU A 595 1.93 12.98 19.86
CA GLU A 595 3.33 12.69 20.07
C GLU A 595 3.78 13.06 21.48
N PHE A 596 4.60 12.19 22.06
CA PHE A 596 5.14 12.31 23.41
C PHE A 596 6.66 12.17 23.36
N ARG A 597 7.36 13.23 23.77
CA ARG A 597 8.83 13.24 23.89
C ARG A 597 9.19 13.84 25.23
N MET A 598 10.12 13.25 25.95
CA MET A 598 10.64 13.76 27.22
C MET A 598 11.85 12.97 27.72
N ASN A 599 12.58 13.55 28.66
CA ASN A 599 13.53 12.82 29.50
C ASN A 599 12.88 12.54 30.87
N PHE A 600 13.16 11.36 31.43
CA PHE A 600 12.63 11.01 32.74
C PHE A 600 13.29 11.79 33.90
N ASP A 601 14.45 12.38 33.65
CA ASP A 601 15.20 13.19 34.63
C ASP A 601 14.85 14.69 34.51
N GLY A 602 14.11 15.09 33.44
CA GLY A 602 13.67 16.48 33.22
C GLY A 602 12.42 16.85 34.05
N ILE A 603 12.19 18.15 34.25
CA ILE A 603 11.00 18.68 34.93
C ILE A 603 9.74 18.33 34.14
N GLY A 604 9.81 18.17 32.84
CA GLY A 604 8.71 17.80 31.96
C GLY A 604 8.06 16.45 32.29
N ARG A 605 8.73 15.56 33.05
CA ARG A 605 8.08 14.33 33.55
C ARG A 605 6.89 14.61 34.47
N LEU A 606 6.83 15.79 35.09
CA LEU A 606 5.75 16.25 35.96
C LEU A 606 4.71 17.09 35.21
N ALA A 607 4.89 17.27 33.91
CA ALA A 607 3.94 17.92 33.02
C ALA A 607 3.07 16.90 32.30
N ALA A 608 1.78 17.18 32.20
CA ALA A 608 0.87 16.40 31.36
C ALA A 608 -0.03 17.33 30.55
N THR A 609 -0.50 16.82 29.43
CA THR A 609 -1.45 17.51 28.55
C THR A 609 -2.61 16.60 28.22
N SER A 610 -3.81 17.14 28.20
CA SER A 610 -4.99 16.51 27.62
C SER A 610 -5.69 17.48 26.68
N LEU A 611 -6.35 16.97 25.65
CA LEU A 611 -7.07 17.79 24.69
C LEU A 611 -8.47 17.23 24.51
N LYS A 612 -9.46 18.12 24.69
CA LYS A 612 -10.87 17.84 24.46
C LYS A 612 -11.39 18.65 23.28
N GLU A 613 -12.00 17.97 22.34
CA GLU A 613 -12.71 18.57 21.21
C GLU A 613 -14.10 19.03 21.64
N GLN A 614 -14.53 20.19 21.14
CA GLN A 614 -15.84 20.79 21.44
C GLN A 614 -16.57 21.15 20.12
N PRO A 615 -17.25 20.18 19.50
CA PRO A 615 -17.90 20.38 18.21
C PRO A 615 -18.92 21.52 18.21
N ALA A 616 -19.70 21.66 19.25
CA ALA A 616 -20.75 22.68 19.36
C ALA A 616 -20.23 24.14 19.25
N SER A 617 -18.97 24.36 19.65
CA SER A 617 -18.33 25.67 19.62
C SER A 617 -17.20 25.76 18.58
N ALA A 618 -17.02 24.70 17.77
CA ALA A 618 -15.90 24.58 16.84
C ALA A 618 -14.56 24.99 17.48
N SER A 619 -14.26 24.39 18.63
CA SER A 619 -13.06 24.71 19.41
C SER A 619 -12.45 23.46 20.06
N ILE A 620 -11.22 23.62 20.54
CA ILE A 620 -10.53 22.64 21.37
C ILE A 620 -10.19 23.28 22.73
N THR A 621 -10.18 22.47 23.78
CA THR A 621 -9.67 22.86 25.10
C THR A 621 -8.44 21.99 25.39
N LEU A 622 -7.28 22.65 25.46
CA LEU A 622 -6.03 22.06 25.88
C LEU A 622 -5.83 22.29 27.39
N THR A 623 -5.85 21.24 28.19
CA THR A 623 -5.56 21.29 29.62
C THR A 623 -4.07 21.02 29.87
N LEU A 624 -3.38 21.97 30.46
CA LEU A 624 -1.97 21.89 30.87
C LEU A 624 -1.90 21.61 32.36
N ARG A 625 -1.22 20.53 32.76
CA ARG A 625 -1.11 20.09 34.16
C ARG A 625 0.34 20.18 34.64
N ASN A 626 0.52 20.69 35.82
CA ASN A 626 1.80 20.78 36.52
C ASN A 626 1.71 20.01 37.85
N ALA A 627 2.38 18.86 37.95
CA ALA A 627 2.47 18.09 39.20
C ALA A 627 3.75 18.42 40.01
N SER A 628 4.51 19.43 39.60
CA SER A 628 5.70 19.87 40.34
C SER A 628 5.38 20.76 41.52
N THR A 629 6.37 21.07 42.31
CA THR A 629 6.28 21.96 43.49
C THR A 629 6.51 23.43 43.18
N GLN A 630 6.74 23.78 41.92
CA GLN A 630 7.02 25.14 41.43
C GLN A 630 6.10 25.47 40.25
N THR A 631 5.92 26.74 39.97
CA THR A 631 5.21 27.18 38.74
C THR A 631 5.95 26.71 37.51
N MET A 632 5.21 26.11 36.56
CA MET A 632 5.73 25.61 35.29
C MET A 632 5.18 26.46 34.16
N ARG A 633 6.07 26.94 33.31
CA ARG A 633 5.73 27.74 32.14
C ARG A 633 5.63 26.86 30.90
N PHE A 634 4.44 26.73 30.34
CA PHE A 634 4.18 26.05 29.08
C PHE A 634 4.19 27.05 27.93
N ARG A 635 4.72 26.61 26.79
CA ARG A 635 4.62 27.31 25.52
C ARG A 635 3.77 26.48 24.57
N VAL A 636 2.76 27.08 24.00
CA VAL A 636 1.85 26.46 23.03
C VAL A 636 2.00 27.19 21.71
N VAL A 637 2.31 26.46 20.65
CA VAL A 637 2.49 27.01 19.29
C VAL A 637 1.55 26.27 18.34
N ASP A 638 0.91 27.01 17.44
CA ASP A 638 0.26 26.40 16.29
C ASP A 638 1.33 25.97 15.27
N ASN A 639 1.41 24.65 15.03
CA ASN A 639 2.42 24.06 14.18
C ASN A 639 2.09 24.17 12.68
N ALA A 640 0.80 24.34 12.31
CA ALA A 640 0.33 24.29 10.94
C ALA A 640 -0.55 25.48 10.50
N TYR A 641 -1.54 25.89 11.29
CA TYR A 641 -2.70 26.64 10.78
C TYR A 641 -2.81 28.09 11.26
N GLY A 642 -1.95 28.55 12.09
CA GLY A 642 -2.01 29.90 12.62
C GLY A 642 -0.84 30.77 12.21
N ASP A 643 -0.73 31.90 12.88
CA ASP A 643 0.38 32.84 12.75
C ASP A 643 1.68 32.36 13.42
N LYS A 644 1.66 31.16 14.01
CA LYS A 644 2.75 30.55 14.79
C LYS A 644 3.18 31.39 16.01
N THR A 645 2.31 32.27 16.49
CA THR A 645 2.53 33.02 17.74
C THR A 645 2.61 32.05 18.91
N VAL A 646 3.62 32.24 19.74
CA VAL A 646 3.82 31.46 20.97
C VAL A 646 2.87 31.98 22.05
N VAL A 647 1.95 31.15 22.50
CA VAL A 647 1.15 31.43 23.69
C VAL A 647 1.87 30.85 24.91
N THR A 648 2.11 31.67 25.90
CA THR A 648 2.73 31.29 27.17
C THR A 648 1.68 31.15 28.26
N VAL A 649 1.68 29.99 28.96
CA VAL A 649 0.74 29.73 30.06
C VAL A 649 1.52 29.30 31.31
N ASP A 650 1.43 30.12 32.36
CA ASP A 650 2.03 29.79 33.67
C ASP A 650 1.03 28.94 34.47
N VAL A 651 1.42 27.73 34.81
CA VAL A 651 0.62 26.78 35.59
C VAL A 651 1.24 26.65 36.99
N PRO A 652 0.54 27.09 38.06
CA PRO A 652 1.06 26.96 39.45
C PRO A 652 1.34 25.51 39.85
N ALA A 653 2.14 25.35 40.89
CA ALA A 653 2.42 24.06 41.51
C ALA A 653 1.18 23.27 41.80
N GLY A 654 1.16 21.96 41.45
CA GLY A 654 0.08 21.03 41.75
C GLY A 654 -1.27 21.37 41.09
N SER A 655 -1.28 22.24 40.06
CA SER A 655 -2.54 22.72 39.44
C SER A 655 -2.60 22.46 37.95
N SER A 656 -3.70 22.89 37.32
CA SER A 656 -3.90 22.86 35.87
C SER A 656 -4.46 24.17 35.34
N ARG A 657 -4.28 24.43 34.05
CA ARG A 657 -4.85 25.56 33.31
C ARG A 657 -5.36 25.10 31.96
N ASP A 658 -6.49 25.64 31.56
CA ASP A 658 -7.07 25.42 30.25
C ASP A 658 -6.67 26.53 29.29
N HIS A 659 -6.37 26.13 28.07
CA HIS A 659 -6.18 27.00 26.92
C HIS A 659 -7.20 26.61 25.85
N VAL A 660 -8.18 27.49 25.63
CA VAL A 660 -9.23 27.27 24.62
C VAL A 660 -8.82 27.92 23.30
N ARG A 661 -9.03 27.20 22.21
CA ARG A 661 -8.73 27.67 20.87
C ARG A 661 -9.88 27.36 19.89
N ALA A 662 -10.33 28.36 19.15
CA ALA A 662 -11.25 28.18 18.04
C ALA A 662 -10.51 27.59 16.82
N VAL A 663 -11.20 26.69 16.09
CA VAL A 663 -10.65 26.01 14.90
C VAL A 663 -11.42 26.32 13.62
N THR A 664 -12.31 27.32 13.64
CA THR A 664 -13.11 27.73 12.47
C THR A 664 -12.27 28.21 11.30
N SER A 665 -11.20 29.00 11.56
CA SER A 665 -10.30 29.51 10.53
C SER A 665 -9.43 28.44 9.88
N SER A 666 -9.31 27.28 10.50
CA SER A 666 -8.57 26.12 10.00
C SER A 666 -9.50 24.97 9.56
N TYR A 667 -10.79 25.28 9.35
CA TYR A 667 -11.77 24.29 8.90
C TYR A 667 -11.90 23.07 9.84
N GLY A 668 -11.79 23.29 11.14
CA GLY A 668 -11.86 22.23 12.16
C GLY A 668 -10.52 21.59 12.50
N TRP A 669 -9.45 21.84 11.75
CA TRP A 669 -8.15 21.22 11.94
C TRP A 669 -7.32 21.93 13.02
N TYR A 670 -6.56 21.16 13.80
CA TYR A 670 -5.60 21.68 14.78
C TYR A 670 -4.31 20.87 14.75
N ASP A 671 -3.20 21.52 15.05
CA ASP A 671 -1.87 20.91 15.20
C ASP A 671 -1.05 21.79 16.16
N LEU A 672 -1.04 21.40 17.45
CA LEU A 672 -0.40 22.17 18.50
C LEU A 672 0.88 21.49 18.96
N LEU A 673 1.95 22.29 19.10
CA LEU A 673 3.19 21.88 19.76
C LEU A 673 3.26 22.54 21.14
N VAL A 674 3.42 21.72 22.18
CA VAL A 674 3.55 22.16 23.57
C VAL A 674 4.94 21.82 24.09
N THR A 675 5.62 22.81 24.64
CA THR A 675 6.94 22.67 25.31
C THR A 675 6.88 23.28 26.70
N VAL A 676 7.91 23.01 27.51
CA VAL A 676 8.05 23.54 28.89
C VAL A 676 9.36 24.29 28.98
N ASP A 677 9.36 25.50 29.53
CA ASP A 677 10.57 26.25 29.77
C ASP A 677 11.50 25.53 30.77
N GLY A 678 12.78 25.46 30.42
CA GLY A 678 13.79 24.76 31.22
C GLY A 678 13.89 23.25 30.94
N ASP A 679 13.07 22.69 30.01
CA ASP A 679 13.17 21.29 29.58
C ASP A 679 13.03 21.15 28.06
N ASN A 680 14.13 21.21 27.36
CA ASN A 680 14.14 21.11 25.89
C ASN A 680 13.77 19.72 25.36
N ALA A 681 13.76 18.70 26.22
CA ALA A 681 13.37 17.35 25.85
C ALA A 681 11.85 17.15 25.89
N PHE A 682 11.14 17.97 26.67
CA PHE A 682 9.69 17.85 26.75
C PHE A 682 9.02 18.44 25.53
N GLN A 683 8.29 17.60 24.80
CA GLN A 683 7.42 18.00 23.69
C GLN A 683 6.15 17.15 23.70
N ARG A 684 5.05 17.80 23.42
CA ARG A 684 3.75 17.17 23.10
C ARG A 684 3.24 17.79 21.82
N ARG A 685 2.95 16.95 20.81
CA ARG A 685 2.23 17.39 19.61
C ARG A 685 0.85 16.78 19.63
N LEU A 686 -0.17 17.62 19.47
CA LEU A 686 -1.56 17.23 19.47
C LEU A 686 -2.20 17.74 18.20
N ALA A 687 -2.57 16.82 17.30
CA ALA A 687 -3.18 17.17 16.02
C ALA A 687 -4.41 16.30 15.73
N GLY A 688 -5.30 16.83 14.90
CA GLY A 688 -6.55 16.17 14.50
C GLY A 688 -7.56 17.15 13.93
N HIS A 689 -8.81 16.67 13.81
CA HIS A 689 -9.94 17.42 13.29
C HIS A 689 -11.12 17.34 14.28
N VAL A 690 -11.79 18.46 14.52
CA VAL A 690 -13.00 18.52 15.36
C VAL A 690 -14.19 18.07 14.53
N GLU A 691 -14.54 16.82 14.63
CA GLU A 691 -15.66 16.22 13.90
C GLU A 691 -17.02 16.73 14.44
N GLY A 692 -18.00 16.86 13.55
CA GLY A 692 -19.35 17.29 13.92
C GLY A 692 -19.52 18.78 14.17
N ALA A 693 -18.52 19.60 13.87
CA ALA A 693 -18.59 21.07 13.95
C ALA A 693 -19.23 21.73 12.72
N GLY A 694 -19.67 20.95 11.73
CA GLY A 694 -20.16 21.47 10.44
C GLY A 694 -19.04 22.04 9.54
N LEU A 695 -17.80 21.71 9.85
CA LEU A 695 -16.59 22.15 9.13
C LEU A 695 -16.00 20.98 8.33
N ASP A 696 -16.85 20.32 7.53
CA ASP A 696 -16.51 19.10 6.78
C ASP A 696 -15.62 19.42 5.58
N PHE A 697 -14.34 19.69 5.84
CA PHE A 697 -13.30 19.99 4.88
C PHE A 697 -12.05 19.17 5.16
N THR A 698 -11.34 18.83 4.10
CA THR A 698 -10.04 18.16 4.22
C THR A 698 -8.97 19.12 4.77
N ASP A 699 -7.88 18.57 5.29
CA ASP A 699 -6.80 19.36 5.87
C ASP A 699 -6.27 20.41 4.86
N PRO A 700 -6.18 21.70 5.24
CA PRO A 700 -5.58 22.74 4.39
C PRO A 700 -4.18 22.41 3.89
N VAL A 701 -3.38 21.65 4.65
CA VAL A 701 -2.04 21.23 4.22
C VAL A 701 -2.10 20.30 3.00
N LEU A 702 -3.05 19.37 2.98
CA LEU A 702 -3.28 18.45 1.87
C LEU A 702 -3.80 19.16 0.60
N ASN A 703 -4.22 20.37 0.73
CA ASN A 703 -4.68 21.23 -0.37
C ASN A 703 -3.65 22.29 -0.79
N GLY A 704 -2.41 22.19 -0.29
CA GLY A 704 -1.36 23.18 -0.55
C GLY A 704 -1.61 24.58 0.02
N LEU A 705 -2.53 24.71 0.98
CA LEU A 705 -2.95 25.98 1.59
C LEU A 705 -2.24 26.30 2.91
N ALA A 706 -1.58 25.30 3.52
CA ALA A 706 -0.74 25.44 4.71
C ALA A 706 0.47 24.52 4.61
N GLN A 707 1.43 24.64 5.52
CA GLN A 707 2.62 23.82 5.55
C GLN A 707 3.03 23.50 6.98
N VAL A 708 3.57 22.29 7.17
CA VAL A 708 4.15 21.80 8.42
C VAL A 708 5.59 21.37 8.18
N ALA A 709 6.50 21.84 9.01
CA ALA A 709 7.88 21.39 8.96
C ALA A 709 8.02 20.01 9.63
N TRP A 710 8.79 19.12 9.03
CA TRP A 710 9.17 17.87 9.68
C TRP A 710 10.07 18.14 10.88
N ASN A 711 9.69 17.60 12.04
CA ASN A 711 10.48 17.66 13.27
C ASN A 711 10.94 16.24 13.63
N ALA A 712 12.15 15.90 13.18
CA ALA A 712 12.70 14.55 13.35
C ALA A 712 12.65 14.12 14.82
N PRO A 713 12.11 12.94 15.12
CA PRO A 713 12.20 12.36 16.46
C PRO A 713 13.63 11.90 16.79
N PRO A 714 14.00 11.77 18.07
CA PRO A 714 15.23 11.12 18.45
C PRO A 714 15.21 9.66 17.98
N VAL A 715 16.36 9.15 17.56
CA VAL A 715 16.52 7.79 17.06
C VAL A 715 17.47 6.99 17.94
N LEU A 716 17.37 5.67 17.89
CA LEU A 716 18.43 4.82 18.40
C LEU A 716 19.72 5.16 17.65
N PRO A 717 20.88 5.22 18.35
CA PRO A 717 22.14 5.33 17.65
C PRO A 717 22.19 4.24 16.57
N PRO A 718 22.64 4.54 15.35
CA PRO A 718 22.79 3.52 14.34
C PRO A 718 23.63 2.41 14.95
N SER A 719 23.09 1.19 14.97
CA SER A 719 23.91 0.01 15.23
C SER A 719 24.99 0.07 14.15
N THR A 720 26.22 0.38 14.53
CA THR A 720 27.35 0.28 13.61
C THR A 720 27.24 -1.12 13.00
N PRO A 721 27.16 -1.27 11.67
CA PRO A 721 27.12 -2.59 11.09
C PRO A 721 28.37 -3.32 11.58
N THR A 722 28.21 -4.21 12.56
CA THR A 722 29.32 -4.97 13.13
C THR A 722 29.67 -6.14 12.24
N ALA A 723 28.87 -6.36 11.19
CA ALA A 723 29.11 -7.41 10.24
C ALA A 723 30.33 -7.10 9.39
N THR A 724 31.26 -8.04 9.37
CA THR A 724 32.36 -8.06 8.39
C THR A 724 32.00 -9.08 7.32
N PHE A 725 32.38 -8.77 6.09
CA PHE A 725 32.22 -9.67 4.95
C PHE A 725 33.50 -9.61 4.12
N LYS A 726 34.13 -10.75 3.90
CA LYS A 726 35.43 -10.83 3.22
C LYS A 726 35.48 -12.01 2.26
N ALA A 727 36.19 -11.84 1.17
CA ALA A 727 36.57 -12.88 0.24
C ALA A 727 38.08 -13.15 0.38
N ASP A 728 38.48 -14.38 0.12
CA ASP A 728 39.89 -14.79 0.05
C ASP A 728 40.56 -14.25 -1.20
N VAL A 729 39.84 -14.10 -2.29
CA VAL A 729 40.32 -13.56 -3.57
C VAL A 729 39.27 -12.64 -4.20
N ASP A 730 39.70 -11.69 -5.04
CA ASP A 730 38.85 -10.78 -5.81
C ASP A 730 38.70 -11.21 -7.27
N ARG A 731 39.35 -12.29 -7.67
CA ARG A 731 39.32 -12.82 -9.06
C ARG A 731 39.45 -14.34 -9.06
N VAL A 732 38.71 -14.97 -9.96
CA VAL A 732 38.68 -16.43 -10.12
C VAL A 732 38.55 -16.81 -11.57
N ARG A 733 39.00 -18.04 -11.90
CA ARG A 733 38.78 -18.63 -13.23
C ARG A 733 37.33 -19.08 -13.43
N ILE A 734 36.90 -19.13 -14.70
CA ILE A 734 35.59 -19.70 -15.06
C ILE A 734 35.45 -21.10 -14.41
N GLY A 735 34.35 -21.33 -13.70
CA GLY A 735 34.09 -22.60 -13.00
C GLY A 735 34.61 -22.66 -11.57
N GLY A 736 35.39 -21.67 -11.12
CA GLY A 736 35.91 -21.59 -9.76
C GLY A 736 34.87 -21.18 -8.72
N GLY A 737 35.35 -20.94 -7.47
CA GLY A 737 34.56 -20.41 -6.37
C GLY A 737 35.39 -19.47 -5.52
N VAL A 738 34.72 -18.74 -4.63
CA VAL A 738 35.33 -17.78 -3.69
C VAL A 738 35.04 -18.21 -2.27
N SER A 739 36.07 -18.28 -1.43
CA SER A 739 35.86 -18.54 0.01
C SER A 739 35.48 -17.24 0.69
N LEU A 740 34.28 -17.24 1.26
CA LEU A 740 33.71 -16.10 1.94
C LEU A 740 33.72 -16.30 3.45
N THR A 741 34.01 -15.25 4.18
CA THR A 741 33.91 -15.21 5.64
C THR A 741 33.07 -14.02 6.08
N TRP A 742 32.28 -14.20 7.14
CA TRP A 742 31.47 -13.16 7.74
C TRP A 742 31.45 -13.28 9.25
N THR A 743 31.26 -12.14 9.94
CA THR A 743 31.04 -12.08 11.38
C THR A 743 30.07 -10.96 11.71
N GLY A 744 29.41 -11.06 12.88
CA GLY A 744 28.58 -9.96 13.41
C GLY A 744 27.20 -9.81 12.74
N LEU A 745 26.70 -10.85 12.03
CA LEU A 745 25.32 -10.86 11.55
C LEU A 745 24.33 -11.02 12.72
N PRO A 746 23.14 -10.43 12.63
CA PRO A 746 22.04 -10.79 13.50
C PRO A 746 21.71 -12.29 13.37
N ALA A 747 21.30 -12.91 14.46
CA ALA A 747 20.83 -14.29 14.42
C ALA A 747 19.55 -14.38 13.57
N SER A 748 19.63 -15.02 12.41
CA SER A 748 18.50 -15.23 11.49
C SER A 748 18.82 -16.39 10.57
N THR A 749 17.83 -17.21 10.26
CA THR A 749 17.95 -18.29 9.29
C THR A 749 17.80 -17.82 7.84
N THR A 750 17.44 -16.56 7.64
CA THR A 750 17.12 -15.99 6.34
C THR A 750 18.07 -14.85 5.92
N ASN A 751 19.20 -14.68 6.60
CA ASN A 751 20.32 -13.92 6.06
C ASN A 751 20.91 -14.66 4.86
N TRP A 752 21.36 -13.94 3.82
CA TRP A 752 21.80 -14.61 2.60
C TRP A 752 22.90 -13.85 1.86
N ILE A 753 23.63 -14.57 1.02
CA ILE A 753 24.64 -14.03 0.10
C ILE A 753 24.12 -14.17 -1.32
N GLY A 754 24.17 -13.08 -2.09
CA GLY A 754 23.75 -13.05 -3.49
C GLY A 754 24.88 -12.60 -4.43
N LEU A 755 24.98 -13.21 -5.60
CA LEU A 755 25.89 -12.84 -6.70
C LEU A 755 25.13 -12.03 -7.76
N TYR A 756 25.71 -10.91 -8.18
CA TYR A 756 25.17 -10.00 -9.18
C TYR A 756 26.27 -9.57 -10.17
N ARG A 757 25.91 -9.26 -11.40
CA ARG A 757 26.82 -8.55 -12.32
C ARG A 757 26.98 -7.09 -11.87
N VAL A 758 28.14 -6.52 -12.10
CA VAL A 758 28.35 -5.08 -11.94
C VAL A 758 27.33 -4.34 -12.81
N GLY A 759 26.63 -3.38 -12.20
CA GLY A 759 25.52 -2.66 -12.84
C GLY A 759 24.13 -3.20 -12.50
N MET A 760 24.00 -4.42 -11.95
CA MET A 760 22.71 -4.92 -11.43
C MET A 760 22.46 -4.34 -10.04
N THR A 761 21.19 -4.11 -9.75
CA THR A 761 20.73 -3.66 -8.42
C THR A 761 20.04 -4.81 -7.72
N PRO A 762 20.46 -5.19 -6.49
CA PRO A 762 19.69 -6.13 -5.66
C PRO A 762 18.24 -5.64 -5.47
N GLY A 763 17.26 -6.55 -5.63
CA GLY A 763 15.85 -6.18 -5.63
C GLY A 763 15.26 -5.90 -7.01
N GLY A 764 16.11 -5.84 -8.04
CA GLY A 764 15.71 -5.87 -9.46
C GLY A 764 15.63 -7.31 -9.99
N PRO A 765 16.11 -7.59 -11.21
CA PRO A 765 16.24 -8.96 -11.68
C PRO A 765 17.00 -9.79 -10.62
N GLY A 766 16.52 -10.98 -10.31
CA GLY A 766 17.02 -11.80 -9.23
C GLY A 766 18.53 -12.00 -9.24
N SER A 767 19.10 -12.33 -8.08
CA SER A 767 20.51 -12.72 -7.97
C SER A 767 20.82 -13.87 -8.93
N LEU A 768 21.97 -13.84 -9.56
CA LEU A 768 22.44 -14.90 -10.49
C LEU A 768 22.65 -16.23 -9.75
N LYS A 769 23.08 -16.12 -8.49
CA LYS A 769 23.18 -17.22 -7.52
C LYS A 769 23.01 -16.65 -6.10
N TRP A 770 22.51 -17.48 -5.18
CA TRP A 770 22.39 -17.10 -3.78
C TRP A 770 22.44 -18.31 -2.84
N ASN A 771 22.81 -18.08 -1.57
CA ASN A 771 22.77 -19.06 -0.48
C ASN A 771 22.39 -18.39 0.83
N TYR A 772 21.59 -19.07 1.67
CA TYR A 772 21.36 -18.62 3.05
C TYR A 772 22.61 -18.81 3.92
N VAL A 773 22.75 -17.94 4.90
CA VAL A 773 23.79 -17.98 5.94
C VAL A 773 23.13 -17.85 7.32
N ALA A 774 22.77 -18.97 7.90
CA ALA A 774 21.97 -19.04 9.12
C ALA A 774 22.75 -18.70 10.40
N SER A 775 24.09 -18.62 10.33
CA SER A 775 24.95 -18.35 11.50
C SER A 775 25.41 -16.90 11.55
N PRO A 776 25.45 -16.25 12.74
CA PRO A 776 25.99 -14.91 12.90
C PRO A 776 27.44 -14.74 12.45
N SER A 777 28.22 -15.79 12.45
CA SER A 777 29.59 -15.84 11.94
C SER A 777 29.85 -17.16 11.26
N GLY A 778 30.63 -17.16 10.18
CA GLY A 778 30.92 -18.39 9.47
C GLY A 778 31.80 -18.17 8.26
N SER A 779 32.03 -19.28 7.55
CA SER A 779 32.71 -19.29 6.26
C SER A 779 32.06 -20.31 5.33
N GLN A 780 32.10 -20.03 4.03
CA GLN A 780 31.66 -20.98 3.00
C GLN A 780 32.37 -20.70 1.68
N VAL A 781 32.52 -21.70 0.87
CA VAL A 781 32.89 -21.52 -0.54
C VAL A 781 31.62 -21.20 -1.35
N PHE A 782 31.59 -20.04 -1.99
CA PHE A 782 30.48 -19.64 -2.86
C PHE A 782 30.82 -20.04 -4.31
N PRO A 783 30.10 -21.00 -4.90
CA PRO A 783 30.43 -21.52 -6.21
C PRO A 783 30.03 -20.54 -7.33
N LEU A 784 30.95 -20.21 -8.24
CA LEU A 784 30.72 -19.37 -9.40
C LEU A 784 30.55 -20.15 -10.71
N ALA A 785 30.53 -21.49 -10.62
CA ALA A 785 30.36 -22.34 -11.78
C ALA A 785 29.07 -22.00 -12.56
N GLY A 786 29.18 -21.96 -13.89
CA GLY A 786 28.09 -21.58 -14.80
C GLY A 786 27.98 -20.08 -15.07
N GLN A 787 28.78 -19.24 -14.39
CA GLN A 787 28.83 -17.81 -14.68
C GLN A 787 29.86 -17.54 -15.78
N PRO A 788 29.53 -16.74 -16.82
CA PRO A 788 30.47 -16.37 -17.86
C PRO A 788 31.53 -15.40 -17.38
N GLU A 789 32.53 -15.17 -18.13
CA GLU A 789 33.54 -14.13 -17.91
C GLU A 789 32.87 -12.77 -17.70
N GLY A 790 33.36 -12.00 -16.73
CA GLY A 790 32.83 -10.68 -16.42
C GLY A 790 33.15 -10.19 -15.01
N ASP A 791 32.67 -9.00 -14.71
CA ASP A 791 32.81 -8.38 -13.40
C ASP A 791 31.50 -8.52 -12.62
N TYR A 792 31.61 -8.96 -11.38
CA TYR A 792 30.53 -9.30 -10.48
C TYR A 792 30.72 -8.66 -9.10
N PHE A 793 29.68 -8.66 -8.31
CA PHE A 793 29.80 -8.42 -6.87
C PHE A 793 28.98 -9.44 -6.07
N LEU A 794 29.44 -9.68 -4.84
CA LEU A 794 28.73 -10.43 -3.83
C LEU A 794 28.20 -9.47 -2.78
N GLY A 795 26.91 -9.55 -2.47
CA GLY A 795 26.26 -8.83 -1.39
C GLY A 795 25.87 -9.77 -0.26
N LEU A 796 25.96 -9.31 0.97
CA LEU A 796 25.51 -10.01 2.18
C LEU A 796 24.26 -9.29 2.70
N PHE A 797 23.12 -9.99 2.69
CA PHE A 797 21.79 -9.41 2.92
C PHE A 797 21.12 -9.99 4.16
N LEU A 798 20.20 -9.21 4.74
CA LEU A 798 19.50 -9.55 5.99
C LEU A 798 18.04 -9.99 5.74
N ASN A 799 17.61 -11.04 6.44
CA ASN A 799 16.19 -11.40 6.64
C ASN A 799 15.36 -11.51 5.36
N ASP A 800 15.82 -12.26 4.35
CA ASP A 800 15.20 -12.34 3.01
C ASP A 800 15.02 -10.98 2.31
N GLY A 801 15.57 -9.92 2.86
CA GLY A 801 15.56 -8.59 2.29
C GLY A 801 16.81 -8.29 1.49
N TYR A 802 16.85 -7.08 0.91
CA TYR A 802 18.00 -6.56 0.18
C TYR A 802 18.80 -5.52 0.98
N GLY A 803 18.54 -5.38 2.28
CA GLY A 803 19.36 -4.59 3.20
C GLY A 803 20.74 -5.22 3.36
N GLU A 804 21.79 -4.49 2.98
CA GLU A 804 23.16 -4.97 3.02
C GLU A 804 23.73 -4.92 4.44
N ALA A 805 24.22 -6.05 4.92
CA ALA A 805 24.84 -6.17 6.25
C ALA A 805 26.29 -5.69 6.28
N ALA A 806 26.95 -5.62 5.13
CA ALA A 806 28.35 -5.23 4.97
C ALA A 806 28.58 -4.68 3.54
N PRO A 807 29.69 -3.97 3.29
CA PRO A 807 30.08 -3.55 1.94
C PRO A 807 30.16 -4.72 0.97
N ARG A 808 29.76 -4.48 -0.28
CA ARG A 808 29.84 -5.46 -1.37
C ARG A 808 31.28 -5.86 -1.65
N LEU A 809 31.47 -7.13 -2.01
CA LEU A 809 32.76 -7.66 -2.45
C LEU A 809 32.78 -7.73 -3.97
N SER A 810 33.76 -7.10 -4.60
CA SER A 810 33.98 -7.24 -6.05
C SER A 810 34.61 -8.61 -6.36
N VAL A 811 34.11 -9.28 -7.38
CA VAL A 811 34.65 -10.56 -7.88
C VAL A 811 34.73 -10.52 -9.40
N ARG A 812 35.86 -10.85 -9.93
CA ARG A 812 36.13 -10.90 -11.37
C ARG A 812 36.26 -12.36 -11.82
N ILE A 813 35.43 -12.77 -12.76
CA ILE A 813 35.54 -14.10 -13.39
C ILE A 813 36.27 -13.92 -14.68
N ARG A 814 37.34 -14.66 -14.86
CA ARG A 814 38.20 -14.58 -16.03
C ARG A 814 38.37 -15.96 -16.71
N LYS A 815 38.60 -15.95 -18.01
CA LYS A 815 38.87 -17.17 -18.76
C LYS A 815 40.18 -17.82 -18.33
N ASN A 816 40.28 -19.11 -18.54
CA ASN A 816 41.52 -19.82 -18.24
C ASN A 816 42.66 -19.26 -19.06
N GLY A 817 43.82 -19.02 -18.44
CA GLY A 817 45.00 -18.49 -19.08
C GLY A 817 45.15 -16.97 -19.01
N ASP A 818 44.09 -16.22 -18.78
CA ASP A 818 44.12 -14.76 -18.55
C ASP A 818 44.55 -14.50 -17.08
N VAL A 819 45.86 -14.49 -16.85
CA VAL A 819 46.45 -14.40 -15.53
C VAL A 819 46.52 -12.98 -15.01
N ASN A 820 46.75 -12.01 -15.89
CA ASN A 820 46.79 -10.59 -15.56
C ASN A 820 45.40 -9.92 -15.51
N ALA A 821 44.34 -10.67 -15.88
CA ALA A 821 42.96 -10.23 -15.91
C ALA A 821 42.67 -9.05 -16.85
N ASP A 822 43.40 -8.94 -17.96
CA ASP A 822 43.19 -7.91 -18.98
C ASP A 822 42.15 -8.28 -20.04
N GLY A 823 41.59 -9.50 -20.00
CA GLY A 823 40.58 -10.02 -20.92
C GLY A 823 41.16 -10.73 -22.15
N ALA A 824 42.48 -10.81 -22.31
CA ALA A 824 43.16 -11.53 -23.39
C ALA A 824 44.10 -12.59 -22.81
N VAL A 825 44.35 -13.67 -23.53
CA VAL A 825 45.39 -14.63 -23.14
C VAL A 825 46.58 -14.40 -24.06
N THR A 826 47.66 -13.89 -23.50
CA THR A 826 48.83 -13.41 -24.26
C THR A 826 50.14 -13.77 -23.57
N ALA A 827 51.27 -13.37 -24.17
CA ALA A 827 52.59 -13.51 -23.55
C ALA A 827 52.72 -12.72 -22.21
N ALA A 828 51.90 -11.67 -22.02
CA ALA A 828 51.89 -10.90 -20.78
C ALA A 828 51.38 -11.74 -19.60
N ASP A 829 50.44 -12.65 -19.80
CA ASP A 829 49.93 -13.58 -18.80
C ASP A 829 51.00 -14.57 -18.35
N ARG A 830 51.77 -15.10 -19.33
CA ARG A 830 52.94 -15.95 -19.06
C ARG A 830 53.94 -15.25 -18.17
N ASP A 831 54.23 -13.99 -18.45
CA ASP A 831 55.23 -13.22 -17.71
C ASP A 831 54.68 -12.87 -16.32
N THR A 832 53.40 -12.59 -16.16
CA THR A 832 52.72 -12.40 -14.87
C THR A 832 52.79 -13.67 -14.02
N LEU A 833 52.50 -14.84 -14.60
CA LEU A 833 52.59 -16.14 -13.92
C LEU A 833 54.05 -16.40 -13.49
N ARG A 834 55.03 -16.19 -14.35
CA ARG A 834 56.49 -16.36 -14.04
C ARG A 834 56.92 -15.49 -12.85
N ASN A 835 56.49 -14.25 -12.81
CA ASN A 835 56.82 -13.32 -11.74
C ASN A 835 56.17 -13.72 -10.40
N ALA A 836 55.06 -14.48 -10.42
CA ALA A 836 54.39 -14.97 -9.24
C ALA A 836 54.89 -16.32 -8.70
N ILE A 837 55.76 -17.02 -9.45
CA ILE A 837 56.33 -18.32 -9.03
C ILE A 837 57.03 -18.19 -7.68
N GLY A 838 56.71 -19.12 -6.78
CA GLY A 838 57.24 -19.15 -5.39
C GLY A 838 56.43 -18.35 -4.40
N SER A 839 55.24 -17.86 -4.80
CA SER A 839 54.27 -17.22 -3.88
C SER A 839 53.11 -18.14 -3.59
N CYS A 840 52.57 -18.04 -2.38
CA CYS A 840 51.36 -18.73 -1.93
C CYS A 840 50.30 -17.74 -1.45
N ALA A 841 49.07 -18.22 -1.25
CA ALA A 841 47.94 -17.39 -0.80
C ALA A 841 48.31 -16.64 0.51
N GLY A 842 48.20 -15.30 0.49
CA GLY A 842 48.63 -14.40 1.52
C GLY A 842 49.90 -13.61 1.22
N ASP A 843 50.68 -14.04 0.23
CA ASP A 843 51.87 -13.31 -0.27
C ASP A 843 51.42 -12.16 -1.20
N ALA A 844 52.14 -11.02 -1.12
CA ALA A 844 51.84 -9.86 -1.94
C ALA A 844 51.98 -10.10 -3.47
N ARG A 845 52.73 -11.14 -3.87
CA ARG A 845 52.95 -11.53 -5.28
C ARG A 845 51.98 -12.65 -5.74
N PHE A 846 51.18 -13.18 -4.81
CA PHE A 846 50.26 -14.25 -5.17
C PHE A 846 49.20 -13.74 -6.15
N GLU A 847 49.13 -14.41 -7.27
CA GLU A 847 48.12 -14.11 -8.31
C GLU A 847 47.12 -15.25 -8.42
N PRO A 848 45.89 -15.11 -7.90
CA PRO A 848 44.94 -16.21 -7.85
C PRO A 848 44.61 -16.87 -9.19
N LEU A 849 44.74 -16.13 -10.30
CA LEU A 849 44.52 -16.67 -11.64
C LEU A 849 45.72 -17.45 -12.17
N ALA A 850 46.88 -17.35 -11.56
CA ALA A 850 48.11 -18.11 -11.89
C ALA A 850 48.15 -19.47 -11.21
N ASP A 851 47.44 -19.70 -10.15
CA ASP A 851 47.29 -21.00 -9.43
C ASP A 851 46.45 -21.97 -10.31
N MET A 852 47.15 -22.68 -11.20
CA MET A 852 46.52 -23.48 -12.26
C MET A 852 46.01 -24.83 -11.73
N ASP A 853 46.55 -25.37 -10.67
CA ASP A 853 46.20 -26.67 -10.08
C ASP A 853 45.34 -26.53 -8.81
N GLY A 854 45.19 -25.30 -8.26
CA GLY A 854 44.29 -24.97 -7.14
C GLY A 854 44.86 -25.28 -5.75
N ASP A 855 46.16 -25.47 -5.65
CA ASP A 855 46.87 -25.84 -4.39
C ASP A 855 47.15 -24.62 -3.50
N LYS A 856 46.81 -23.41 -3.96
CA LYS A 856 47.02 -22.09 -3.35
C LYS A 856 48.47 -21.62 -3.31
N CYS A 857 49.34 -22.22 -4.08
CA CYS A 857 50.74 -21.80 -4.29
C CYS A 857 51.01 -21.75 -5.78
N ILE A 858 51.78 -20.78 -6.22
CA ILE A 858 52.18 -20.68 -7.65
C ILE A 858 53.56 -21.27 -7.79
N THR A 859 53.64 -22.37 -8.51
CA THR A 859 54.85 -23.19 -8.67
C THR A 859 55.18 -23.40 -10.13
N GLN A 860 56.24 -24.15 -10.40
CA GLN A 860 56.56 -24.64 -11.74
C GLN A 860 55.51 -25.60 -12.29
N ALA A 861 54.66 -26.21 -11.44
CA ALA A 861 53.56 -27.04 -11.89
C ALA A 861 52.51 -26.19 -12.60
N ASP A 862 52.11 -25.05 -12.02
CA ASP A 862 51.17 -24.10 -12.64
C ASP A 862 51.67 -23.57 -13.97
N TYR A 863 52.94 -23.23 -14.03
CA TYR A 863 53.55 -22.78 -15.28
C TYR A 863 53.52 -23.88 -16.37
N ARG A 864 53.75 -25.13 -16.02
CA ARG A 864 53.66 -26.25 -16.95
C ARG A 864 52.23 -26.44 -17.46
N VAL A 865 51.23 -26.38 -16.58
CA VAL A 865 49.80 -26.46 -16.92
C VAL A 865 49.45 -25.32 -17.89
N TRP A 866 49.82 -24.09 -17.52
CA TRP A 866 49.57 -22.91 -18.37
C TRP A 866 50.23 -23.11 -19.75
N TYR A 867 51.49 -23.47 -19.77
CA TYR A 867 52.27 -23.63 -21.01
C TYR A 867 51.71 -24.75 -21.91
N GLN A 868 51.25 -25.85 -21.34
CA GLN A 868 50.60 -26.92 -22.08
C GLN A 868 49.33 -26.48 -22.78
N LEU A 869 48.56 -25.62 -22.13
CA LEU A 869 47.28 -25.13 -22.65
C LEU A 869 47.45 -24.00 -23.67
N PHE A 870 48.50 -23.18 -23.54
CA PHE A 870 48.67 -21.94 -24.27
C PHE A 870 50.06 -21.77 -24.97
N SER A 871 50.79 -22.85 -25.21
CA SER A 871 52.13 -22.83 -25.77
C SER A 871 52.20 -22.29 -27.20
N THR A 872 51.08 -22.11 -27.85
CA THR A 872 51.00 -21.54 -29.22
C THR A 872 50.83 -20.00 -29.23
N LEU A 873 50.82 -19.35 -28.08
CA LEU A 873 50.74 -17.91 -27.88
C LEU A 873 52.12 -17.22 -27.86
#